data_2633558089f98472a99c16eb27014da1
#
_entry.id   2633558089f98472a99c16eb27014da1
#
_cell.length_a   1.000
_cell.length_b   1.000
_cell.length_c   1.000
_cell.angle_alpha   90.00
_cell.angle_beta   90.00
_cell.angle_gamma   90.00
#
_symmetry.space_group_name_H-M   'P 1'
#
loop_
_entity.id
_entity.type
_entity.pdbx_description
1 polymer ?
#
loop_
_entity_poly.entity_id
_entity_poly.type
_entity_poly.pdbx_seq_one_letter_code
_entity_poly.pdbx_strand_id
1 'polypeptide(L)'
;MTTPSALSPEQSPEQSRDGSSGPDVEQERAQEPAPGRDEATGPAPAEPAIEERTEAELRTLLGLGPVDDVMPRAVRVRGWIVTGVVGVIAALLRLIGLNHPKTLMFDEIYYVKDAYSLWRLGYEGSWKDNADAAFAIGDFSKLTDNAAYVVHPQLGKWLIGAGMEVFGPASPFGWRIMPAIAGILTVMLLARLTMRLTRSPLLAGLAGLLLAIDGVALTESRIGLLDVFIGFFATVTLYCLVRDREWSRARLARKMAGTRPGARAPHATFRFWLLAAGIALGLTCSIKWSGLYLVAASGIVVVTWDTLALRRVRARAWFLEGTVAQGVSDFLHMVPAAVAVYVACWWSWFTHPGAYMHGWAESQLKHGGSVPVPWLPGHVNDSVLYNINDFIAYHQRTYEFHVGLAAAHPYQSKPSGWLLQTRPTSFFWQEKAQVPQTCWDGECIQAITSIGNIVIWWSAVVALVAVIIIGVKNRDWRAWVPLIGYLGLYVPWFQYRDRTIFTFYTVAFVPCVVLVLVLALGMASGLLPPLPGSTSAKAQMEALRRGQIGPDIRPWRGVGARFLGFGPQFGRTPVWTPPVVETDPGMYRISTTSTDADDDLESGSDASVTDPRADATQQQTYKELTGYPDLSPSSGTATPASSDDGAPQPAGRRRAWAFLSNWTMAPTWQIRTEGICLIIAVTLLACAAAAFWWPIWTGQTVSRSFWIHHMLLSSWV
;
A
#
# COMPACT_ATOMS: atom_id res chain seq x y z
N MET A 1 3.14 57.31 3.11
CA MET A 1 3.71 57.88 4.32
C MET A 1 4.86 57.02 4.73
N THR A 2 5.94 57.47 4.40
CA THR A 2 7.26 57.80 4.97
C THR A 2 8.22 56.61 5.06
N THR A 3 9.07 56.52 4.07
CA THR A 3 10.51 56.22 4.20
C THR A 3 11.21 57.45 4.79
N PRO A 4 12.43 57.48 5.31
CA PRO A 4 13.69 57.05 4.67
C PRO A 4 14.75 56.50 5.66
N SER A 5 15.88 55.99 5.37
CA SER A 5 17.16 56.34 4.71
C SER A 5 18.25 55.53 5.37
N ALA A 6 19.03 54.79 4.68
CA ALA A 6 20.38 54.99 4.11
C ALA A 6 21.47 55.36 5.14
N LEU A 7 22.54 54.57 5.15
CA LEU A 7 23.95 55.01 5.05
C LEU A 7 24.93 53.81 5.13
N SER A 8 25.65 53.59 4.07
CA SER A 8 27.03 53.10 4.01
C SER A 8 27.94 54.32 3.91
N PRO A 9 29.29 54.27 3.81
CA PRO A 9 30.30 53.23 3.77
C PRO A 9 31.61 53.61 4.52
N GLU A 10 32.74 53.00 4.10
CA GLU A 10 34.18 53.34 4.23
C GLU A 10 34.96 52.47 5.21
N GLN A 11 36.03 51.94 4.91
CA GLN A 11 37.18 51.96 4.00
C GLN A 11 38.38 51.30 4.73
N SER A 12 39.13 50.52 4.00
CA SER A 12 40.46 50.02 4.39
C SER A 12 41.46 51.18 4.46
N PRO A 13 42.67 51.01 5.03
CA PRO A 13 43.80 50.70 4.17
C PRO A 13 44.98 49.82 4.70
N GLU A 14 45.66 49.29 3.78
CA GLU A 14 47.01 48.82 3.55
C GLU A 14 48.18 49.35 4.39
N GLN A 15 49.24 48.53 4.24
CA GLN A 15 50.71 48.82 4.20
C GLN A 15 51.51 48.28 5.41
N SER A 16 52.54 47.57 5.28
CA SER A 16 53.59 47.19 4.36
C SER A 16 54.93 47.16 5.12
N ARG A 17 55.79 46.16 4.78
CA ARG A 17 57.28 46.19 4.77
C ARG A 17 58.04 46.11 6.08
N ASP A 18 58.98 45.32 6.07
CA ASP A 18 60.40 45.06 5.84
C ASP A 18 61.06 44.60 7.13
N GLY A 19 61.99 43.69 7.22
CA GLY A 19 63.14 43.34 6.47
C GLY A 19 64.23 42.78 7.39
N SER A 20 65.05 42.00 6.82
CA SER A 20 66.47 41.78 7.09
C SER A 20 66.95 40.73 8.12
N SER A 21 67.56 39.74 7.55
CA SER A 21 68.97 39.24 7.65
C SER A 21 69.47 38.66 8.94
N GLY A 22 69.96 37.46 8.79
CA GLY A 22 70.79 36.52 9.57
C GLY A 22 72.07 37.08 10.23
N PRO A 23 73.07 36.34 10.58
CA PRO A 23 73.52 35.03 10.07
C PRO A 23 74.04 34.03 11.15
N ASP A 24 74.35 32.81 10.65
CA ASP A 24 75.35 31.78 11.07
C ASP A 24 76.09 31.83 12.40
N VAL A 25 76.18 30.67 13.05
CA VAL A 25 77.50 30.09 13.50
C VAL A 25 77.34 28.55 13.71
N GLU A 26 78.23 27.79 13.03
CA GLU A 26 78.65 26.42 13.22
C GLU A 26 79.27 26.20 14.60
N GLN A 27 79.21 24.96 15.11
CA GLN A 27 80.27 24.11 15.58
C GLN A 27 79.77 22.83 16.24
N GLU A 28 79.95 21.70 15.60
CA GLU A 28 80.94 20.62 15.75
C GLU A 28 81.22 20.15 17.17
N ARG A 29 81.02 18.86 17.36
CA ARG A 29 81.84 17.72 17.84
C ARG A 29 81.07 16.73 18.69
N ALA A 30 80.93 15.57 18.25
CA ALA A 30 81.82 14.37 18.15
C ALA A 30 81.55 13.31 19.24
N GLN A 31 81.30 12.09 18.74
CA GLN A 31 81.73 10.75 19.22
C GLN A 31 81.15 10.18 20.50
N GLU A 32 80.30 9.15 20.38
CA GLU A 32 80.45 7.66 20.42
C GLU A 32 80.66 7.04 21.79
N PRO A 33 80.35 5.72 22.06
CA PRO A 33 79.50 4.75 21.42
C PRO A 33 78.56 3.94 22.36
N ALA A 34 77.78 3.06 21.74
CA ALA A 34 76.77 2.13 22.23
C ALA A 34 77.28 1.14 23.36
N PRO A 35 76.30 0.43 24.01
CA PRO A 35 76.04 -0.92 23.49
C PRO A 35 74.52 -1.32 23.45
N GLY A 36 74.28 -2.24 22.58
CA GLY A 36 73.09 -2.81 22.16
C GLY A 36 72.07 -3.30 23.19
N ARG A 37 70.81 -3.13 22.81
CA ARG A 37 69.72 -4.00 23.21
C ARG A 37 68.92 -4.33 21.92
N ASP A 38 69.01 -5.59 21.55
CA ASP A 38 68.07 -6.20 20.60
C ASP A 38 66.66 -6.13 21.18
N GLU A 39 65.92 -5.07 20.84
CA GLU A 39 64.46 -5.11 20.92
C GLU A 39 63.96 -5.76 19.65
N ALA A 40 63.52 -7.02 19.79
CA ALA A 40 62.73 -7.71 18.80
C ALA A 40 61.52 -6.86 18.49
N THR A 41 61.55 -6.20 17.36
CA THR A 41 60.35 -5.63 16.72
C THR A 41 59.40 -6.78 16.36
N GLY A 42 58.55 -7.12 17.32
CA GLY A 42 57.38 -7.94 17.00
C GLY A 42 56.59 -7.26 15.89
N PRO A 43 55.98 -8.03 14.99
CA PRO A 43 55.17 -7.45 13.90
C PRO A 43 54.13 -6.52 14.51
N ALA A 44 54.05 -5.30 13.98
CA ALA A 44 53.00 -4.34 14.36
C ALA A 44 51.64 -5.07 14.35
N PRO A 45 50.77 -4.85 15.37
CA PRO A 45 49.48 -5.48 15.39
C PRO A 45 48.78 -5.19 14.06
N ALA A 46 48.49 -6.24 13.33
CA ALA A 46 47.77 -6.14 12.06
C ALA A 46 46.52 -5.29 12.31
N GLU A 47 46.38 -4.17 11.60
CA GLU A 47 45.13 -3.41 11.62
C GLU A 47 43.98 -4.40 11.42
N PRO A 48 42.96 -4.36 12.26
CA PRO A 48 41.85 -5.29 12.13
C PRO A 48 41.31 -5.18 10.70
N ALA A 49 41.42 -6.27 9.95
CA ALA A 49 40.95 -6.35 8.57
C ALA A 49 39.47 -5.89 8.58
N ILE A 50 39.22 -4.74 7.99
CA ILE A 50 37.85 -4.19 7.93
C ILE A 50 37.08 -5.14 7.05
N GLU A 51 36.24 -5.95 7.66
CA GLU A 51 35.45 -7.02 7.06
C GLU A 51 34.56 -6.48 5.97
N GLU A 52 34.73 -6.94 4.75
CA GLU A 52 33.87 -6.61 3.62
C GLU A 52 32.49 -7.25 3.84
N ARG A 53 31.43 -6.47 3.70
CA ARG A 53 30.05 -6.92 3.96
C ARG A 53 29.53 -7.80 2.84
N THR A 54 28.93 -8.92 3.20
CA THR A 54 28.29 -9.84 2.26
C THR A 54 26.92 -9.30 1.79
N GLU A 55 26.43 -9.75 0.62
CA GLU A 55 25.07 -9.45 0.17
C GLU A 55 24.02 -9.93 1.19
N ALA A 56 24.23 -11.08 1.83
CA ALA A 56 23.30 -11.65 2.81
C ALA A 56 23.14 -10.75 4.05
N GLU A 57 24.23 -10.21 4.58
CA GLU A 57 24.20 -9.24 5.68
C GLU A 57 23.48 -7.96 5.29
N LEU A 58 23.79 -7.40 4.12
CA LEU A 58 23.17 -6.19 3.61
C LEU A 58 21.66 -6.40 3.37
N ARG A 59 21.25 -7.56 2.87
CA ARG A 59 19.84 -7.92 2.72
C ARG A 59 19.13 -7.95 4.07
N THR A 60 19.74 -8.55 5.07
CA THR A 60 19.21 -8.58 6.45
C THR A 60 19.08 -7.17 7.03
N LEU A 61 20.09 -6.31 6.89
CA LEU A 61 20.04 -4.90 7.31
C LEU A 61 18.90 -4.11 6.62
N LEU A 62 18.62 -4.44 5.35
CA LEU A 62 17.57 -3.81 4.56
C LEU A 62 16.17 -4.43 4.80
N GLY A 63 16.08 -5.44 5.67
CA GLY A 63 14.82 -6.12 6.00
C GLY A 63 14.31 -7.02 4.87
N LEU A 64 15.23 -7.60 4.09
CA LEU A 64 14.97 -8.62 3.09
C LEU A 64 15.34 -10.00 3.64
N GLY A 65 14.71 -11.05 3.13
CA GLY A 65 15.16 -12.42 3.37
C GLY A 65 16.47 -12.75 2.64
N PRO A 66 17.08 -13.93 2.92
CA PRO A 66 18.24 -14.44 2.20
C PRO A 66 18.07 -14.40 0.67
N VAL A 67 19.18 -14.54 -0.07
CA VAL A 67 19.13 -14.50 -1.55
C VAL A 67 18.25 -15.62 -2.08
N ASP A 68 18.36 -16.81 -1.50
CA ASP A 68 17.63 -18.03 -1.89
C ASP A 68 16.24 -18.16 -1.22
N ASP A 69 15.82 -17.14 -0.46
CA ASP A 69 14.50 -17.12 0.17
C ASP A 69 13.38 -16.91 -0.86
N VAL A 70 13.29 -17.86 -1.79
CA VAL A 70 12.20 -17.92 -2.77
C VAL A 70 11.00 -18.59 -2.10
N MET A 71 9.87 -17.89 -2.11
CA MET A 71 8.62 -18.45 -1.59
C MET A 71 8.33 -19.82 -2.24
N PRO A 72 8.13 -20.90 -1.46
CA PRO A 72 7.87 -22.24 -2.00
C PRO A 72 6.74 -22.24 -3.03
N ARG A 73 6.88 -23.05 -4.09
CA ARG A 73 5.89 -23.14 -5.17
C ARG A 73 4.48 -23.40 -4.60
N ALA A 74 4.36 -24.31 -3.64
CA ALA A 74 3.08 -24.63 -3.00
C ALA A 74 2.41 -23.42 -2.34
N VAL A 75 3.18 -22.58 -1.61
CA VAL A 75 2.68 -21.36 -0.98
C VAL A 75 2.27 -20.33 -2.02
N ARG A 76 3.04 -20.17 -3.10
CA ARG A 76 2.68 -19.29 -4.22
C ARG A 76 1.38 -19.72 -4.91
N VAL A 77 1.23 -21.01 -5.17
CA VAL A 77 0.01 -21.57 -5.78
C VAL A 77 -1.18 -21.38 -4.86
N ARG A 78 -1.07 -21.70 -3.57
CA ARG A 78 -2.14 -21.44 -2.57
C ARG A 78 -2.51 -19.96 -2.52
N GLY A 79 -1.52 -19.06 -2.58
CA GLY A 79 -1.77 -17.62 -2.64
C GLY A 79 -2.58 -17.19 -3.87
N TRP A 80 -2.37 -17.82 -5.04
CA TRP A 80 -3.17 -17.56 -6.22
C TRP A 80 -4.57 -18.19 -6.14
N ILE A 81 -4.68 -19.41 -5.62
CA ILE A 81 -5.98 -20.07 -5.40
C ILE A 81 -6.84 -19.20 -4.47
N VAL A 82 -6.30 -18.78 -3.34
CA VAL A 82 -7.01 -17.91 -2.40
C VAL A 82 -7.43 -16.60 -3.05
N THR A 83 -6.54 -15.97 -3.85
CA THR A 83 -6.89 -14.74 -4.59
C THR A 83 -8.04 -15.00 -5.55
N GLY A 84 -8.05 -16.12 -6.26
CA GLY A 84 -9.15 -16.51 -7.14
C GLY A 84 -10.46 -16.73 -6.38
N VAL A 85 -10.40 -17.44 -5.25
CA VAL A 85 -11.59 -17.71 -4.40
C VAL A 85 -12.21 -16.42 -3.89
N VAL A 86 -11.42 -15.51 -3.31
CA VAL A 86 -11.98 -14.22 -2.84
C VAL A 86 -12.43 -13.33 -3.99
N GLY A 87 -11.79 -13.45 -5.16
CA GLY A 87 -12.24 -12.79 -6.39
C GLY A 87 -13.61 -13.29 -6.85
N VAL A 88 -13.86 -14.60 -6.81
CA VAL A 88 -15.18 -15.18 -7.12
C VAL A 88 -16.24 -14.74 -6.09
N ILE A 89 -15.92 -14.78 -4.80
CA ILE A 89 -16.83 -14.27 -3.74
C ILE A 89 -17.15 -12.80 -4.02
N ALA A 90 -16.15 -11.96 -4.29
CA ALA A 90 -16.35 -10.56 -4.59
C ALA A 90 -17.20 -10.34 -5.84
N ALA A 91 -17.03 -11.16 -6.88
CA ALA A 91 -17.82 -11.11 -8.10
C ALA A 91 -19.29 -11.47 -7.83
N LEU A 92 -19.57 -12.56 -7.12
CA LEU A 92 -20.93 -12.94 -6.76
C LEU A 92 -21.63 -11.84 -5.96
N LEU A 93 -20.99 -11.28 -4.94
CA LEU A 93 -21.56 -10.23 -4.10
C LEU A 93 -21.83 -8.91 -4.88
N ARG A 94 -21.04 -8.61 -5.90
CA ARG A 94 -21.13 -7.36 -6.66
C ARG A 94 -21.99 -7.43 -7.91
N LEU A 95 -22.02 -8.59 -8.58
CA LEU A 95 -22.70 -8.74 -9.87
C LEU A 95 -24.15 -9.23 -9.73
N ILE A 96 -24.46 -10.04 -8.70
CA ILE A 96 -25.84 -10.51 -8.49
C ILE A 96 -26.73 -9.31 -8.13
N GLY A 97 -27.80 -9.12 -8.92
CA GLY A 97 -28.74 -8.02 -8.72
C GLY A 97 -28.14 -6.62 -8.99
N LEU A 98 -27.09 -6.50 -9.81
CA LEU A 98 -26.42 -5.21 -10.11
C LEU A 98 -27.35 -4.23 -10.87
N ASN A 99 -28.37 -4.73 -11.59
CA ASN A 99 -29.35 -3.93 -12.30
C ASN A 99 -30.47 -3.35 -11.41
N HIS A 100 -30.36 -3.51 -10.09
CA HIS A 100 -31.31 -2.94 -9.13
C HIS A 100 -30.63 -1.81 -8.33
N PRO A 101 -31.34 -0.68 -8.11
CA PRO A 101 -32.62 -0.25 -8.69
C PRO A 101 -32.52 0.11 -10.18
N LYS A 102 -33.68 0.17 -10.88
CA LYS A 102 -33.75 0.49 -12.33
C LYS A 102 -33.70 2.00 -12.61
N THR A 103 -33.41 2.82 -11.64
CA THR A 103 -33.32 4.28 -11.73
C THR A 103 -31.89 4.73 -11.45
N LEU A 104 -31.58 5.94 -11.90
CA LEU A 104 -30.35 6.61 -11.44
C LEU A 104 -30.51 6.95 -9.95
N MET A 105 -29.45 6.75 -9.17
CA MET A 105 -29.45 7.03 -7.75
C MET A 105 -28.27 7.91 -7.37
N PHE A 106 -28.50 8.85 -6.45
CA PHE A 106 -27.49 9.76 -5.94
C PHE A 106 -26.72 10.46 -7.08
N ASP A 107 -25.39 10.51 -7.04
CA ASP A 107 -24.56 11.16 -8.07
C ASP A 107 -24.52 10.43 -9.43
N GLU A 108 -25.20 9.26 -9.60
CA GLU A 108 -25.41 8.67 -10.92
C GLU A 108 -26.13 9.64 -11.86
N ILE A 109 -26.98 10.53 -11.31
CA ILE A 109 -27.68 11.57 -12.08
C ILE A 109 -26.72 12.54 -12.79
N TYR A 110 -25.48 12.66 -12.32
CA TYR A 110 -24.43 13.42 -12.95
C TYR A 110 -23.50 12.52 -13.76
N TYR A 111 -22.77 11.61 -13.09
CA TYR A 111 -21.66 10.88 -13.69
C TYR A 111 -22.06 9.91 -14.80
N VAL A 112 -23.23 9.29 -14.72
CA VAL A 112 -23.71 8.37 -15.76
C VAL A 112 -24.13 9.16 -17.01
N LYS A 113 -24.83 10.28 -16.84
CA LYS A 113 -25.21 11.17 -17.95
C LYS A 113 -23.99 11.83 -18.60
N ASP A 114 -23.02 12.28 -17.79
CA ASP A 114 -21.75 12.80 -18.28
C ASP A 114 -20.96 11.73 -19.05
N ALA A 115 -20.94 10.50 -18.54
CA ALA A 115 -20.29 9.38 -19.21
C ALA A 115 -20.92 9.06 -20.57
N TYR A 116 -22.26 9.10 -20.65
CA TYR A 116 -22.97 8.89 -21.90
C TYR A 116 -22.65 9.99 -22.91
N SER A 117 -22.77 11.28 -22.52
CA SER A 117 -22.49 12.41 -23.42
C SER A 117 -21.02 12.42 -23.87
N LEU A 118 -20.09 12.08 -22.99
CA LEU A 118 -18.66 11.99 -23.29
C LEU A 118 -18.36 10.95 -24.38
N TRP A 119 -19.03 9.80 -24.37
CA TRP A 119 -18.91 8.79 -25.42
C TRP A 119 -19.62 9.16 -26.72
N ARG A 120 -20.68 10.01 -26.69
CA ARG A 120 -21.45 10.42 -27.88
C ARG A 120 -20.88 11.68 -28.54
N LEU A 121 -20.47 12.67 -27.74
CA LEU A 121 -20.05 13.98 -28.22
C LEU A 121 -18.53 14.18 -28.16
N GLY A 122 -17.81 13.35 -27.40
CA GLY A 122 -16.39 13.54 -27.08
C GLY A 122 -16.16 14.53 -25.93
N TYR A 123 -17.22 15.10 -25.36
CA TYR A 123 -17.19 15.99 -24.20
C TYR A 123 -18.50 15.86 -23.40
N GLU A 124 -18.47 16.35 -22.17
CA GLU A 124 -19.67 16.36 -21.32
C GLU A 124 -20.69 17.39 -21.84
N GLY A 125 -21.85 16.89 -22.24
CA GLY A 125 -22.97 17.69 -22.78
C GLY A 125 -24.03 18.00 -21.73
N SER A 126 -24.71 19.15 -21.89
CA SER A 126 -25.83 19.55 -21.05
C SER A 126 -27.09 18.76 -21.36
N TRP A 127 -27.93 18.59 -20.36
CA TRP A 127 -29.20 17.87 -20.47
C TRP A 127 -30.36 18.81 -20.17
N LYS A 128 -31.49 18.64 -20.90
CA LYS A 128 -32.74 19.34 -20.63
C LYS A 128 -33.36 18.86 -19.32
N ASP A 129 -34.31 19.62 -18.80
CA ASP A 129 -35.04 19.29 -17.57
C ASP A 129 -35.69 17.91 -17.63
N ASN A 130 -35.80 17.26 -16.46
CA ASN A 130 -36.34 15.91 -16.29
C ASN A 130 -35.63 14.82 -17.12
N ALA A 131 -34.32 14.97 -17.36
CA ALA A 131 -33.54 14.00 -18.10
C ALA A 131 -33.32 12.68 -17.35
N ASP A 132 -33.32 12.67 -16.01
CA ASP A 132 -33.00 11.49 -15.20
C ASP A 132 -34.00 10.35 -15.41
N ALA A 133 -35.31 10.66 -15.38
CA ALA A 133 -36.34 9.68 -15.63
C ALA A 133 -36.36 9.20 -17.09
N ALA A 134 -36.11 10.11 -18.05
CA ALA A 134 -36.00 9.77 -19.46
C ALA A 134 -34.78 8.85 -19.71
N PHE A 135 -33.64 9.19 -19.16
CA PHE A 135 -32.42 8.39 -19.29
C PHE A 135 -32.62 6.95 -18.76
N ALA A 136 -33.27 6.81 -17.59
CA ALA A 136 -33.47 5.51 -16.95
C ALA A 136 -34.34 4.54 -17.78
N ILE A 137 -35.19 5.07 -18.68
CA ILE A 137 -36.02 4.28 -19.61
C ILE A 137 -35.42 4.20 -21.03
N GLY A 138 -34.19 4.72 -21.22
CA GLY A 138 -33.51 4.67 -22.52
C GLY A 138 -33.87 5.78 -23.49
N ASP A 139 -34.53 6.86 -23.03
CA ASP A 139 -34.75 8.05 -23.81
C ASP A 139 -33.63 9.07 -23.61
N PHE A 140 -32.78 9.20 -24.61
CA PHE A 140 -31.62 10.09 -24.62
C PHE A 140 -31.86 11.40 -25.39
N SER A 141 -33.08 11.64 -25.86
CA SER A 141 -33.44 12.82 -26.67
C SER A 141 -33.28 14.17 -25.95
N LYS A 142 -33.06 14.11 -24.63
CA LYS A 142 -32.83 15.28 -23.78
C LYS A 142 -31.38 15.72 -23.73
N LEU A 143 -30.42 14.97 -24.29
CA LEU A 143 -29.03 15.42 -24.47
C LEU A 143 -28.98 16.58 -25.46
N THR A 144 -28.19 17.59 -25.17
CA THR A 144 -27.91 18.71 -26.07
C THR A 144 -26.41 18.76 -26.43
N ASP A 145 -26.08 19.45 -27.52
CA ASP A 145 -24.70 19.65 -27.97
C ASP A 145 -24.01 20.77 -27.19
N ASN A 146 -24.69 21.43 -26.24
CA ASN A 146 -24.07 22.44 -25.41
C ASN A 146 -23.16 21.78 -24.37
N ALA A 147 -21.93 22.28 -24.23
CA ALA A 147 -21.00 21.79 -23.22
C ALA A 147 -21.54 22.01 -21.79
N ALA A 148 -21.37 21.01 -20.95
CA ALA A 148 -21.65 21.11 -19.53
C ALA A 148 -20.39 21.45 -18.72
N TYR A 149 -20.55 22.29 -17.69
CA TYR A 149 -19.50 22.45 -16.68
C TYR A 149 -19.52 21.26 -15.73
N VAL A 150 -18.37 20.59 -15.61
CA VAL A 150 -18.22 19.44 -14.72
C VAL A 150 -16.97 19.60 -13.86
N VAL A 151 -17.04 19.08 -12.64
CA VAL A 151 -16.06 19.37 -11.59
C VAL A 151 -14.99 18.29 -11.38
N HIS A 152 -15.08 17.17 -12.09
CA HIS A 152 -14.14 16.08 -11.97
C HIS A 152 -13.53 15.70 -13.33
N PRO A 153 -12.24 15.26 -13.35
CA PRO A 153 -11.62 14.77 -14.57
C PRO A 153 -12.38 13.63 -15.26
N GLN A 154 -12.06 13.38 -16.51
CA GLN A 154 -12.88 12.56 -17.40
C GLN A 154 -12.74 11.04 -17.23
N LEU A 155 -11.58 10.54 -16.70
CA LEU A 155 -11.26 9.10 -16.73
C LEU A 155 -12.36 8.22 -16.12
N GLY A 156 -12.90 8.59 -14.96
CA GLY A 156 -13.93 7.78 -14.30
C GLY A 156 -15.22 7.71 -15.12
N LYS A 157 -15.58 8.78 -15.81
CA LYS A 157 -16.74 8.85 -16.71
C LYS A 157 -16.48 8.01 -17.98
N TRP A 158 -15.28 8.05 -18.54
CA TRP A 158 -14.87 7.15 -19.63
C TRP A 158 -15.00 5.68 -19.25
N LEU A 159 -14.60 5.31 -18.02
CA LEU A 159 -14.74 3.94 -17.53
C LEU A 159 -16.21 3.52 -17.38
N ILE A 160 -17.06 4.37 -16.78
CA ILE A 160 -18.51 4.13 -16.67
C ILE A 160 -19.11 3.97 -18.06
N GLY A 161 -18.79 4.88 -18.98
CA GLY A 161 -19.27 4.86 -20.36
C GLY A 161 -18.85 3.61 -21.13
N ALA A 162 -17.63 3.10 -20.89
CA ALA A 162 -17.19 1.84 -21.50
C ALA A 162 -18.10 0.66 -21.15
N GLY A 163 -18.60 0.61 -19.91
CA GLY A 163 -19.59 -0.39 -19.51
C GLY A 163 -20.92 -0.21 -20.26
N MET A 164 -21.37 1.03 -20.47
CA MET A 164 -22.58 1.34 -21.23
C MET A 164 -22.45 0.99 -22.71
N GLU A 165 -21.28 1.20 -23.33
CA GLU A 165 -21.06 0.81 -24.73
C GLU A 165 -21.15 -0.71 -24.93
N VAL A 166 -20.68 -1.50 -23.96
CA VAL A 166 -20.68 -2.97 -24.07
C VAL A 166 -22.04 -3.57 -23.71
N PHE A 167 -22.72 -3.06 -22.67
CA PHE A 167 -23.91 -3.68 -22.09
C PHE A 167 -25.18 -2.86 -22.28
N GLY A 168 -25.12 -1.75 -23.00
CA GLY A 168 -26.19 -0.84 -23.30
C GLY A 168 -26.40 0.27 -22.26
N PRO A 169 -26.60 1.53 -22.73
CA PRO A 169 -26.76 2.70 -21.86
C PRO A 169 -28.13 2.76 -21.16
N ALA A 170 -29.14 2.06 -21.63
CA ALA A 170 -30.46 1.97 -21.00
C ALA A 170 -30.51 0.95 -19.84
N SER A 171 -29.42 0.24 -19.59
CA SER A 171 -29.34 -0.79 -18.56
C SER A 171 -28.56 -0.32 -17.34
N PRO A 172 -29.11 -0.37 -16.12
CA PRO A 172 -28.36 -0.13 -14.90
C PRO A 172 -27.11 -1.02 -14.76
N PHE A 173 -27.17 -2.22 -15.29
CA PHE A 173 -26.01 -3.09 -15.38
C PHE A 173 -24.89 -2.44 -16.19
N GLY A 174 -25.22 -1.77 -17.31
CA GLY A 174 -24.24 -1.12 -18.18
C GLY A 174 -23.43 -0.04 -17.47
N TRP A 175 -24.05 0.85 -16.72
CA TRP A 175 -23.31 1.92 -16.03
C TRP A 175 -22.71 1.52 -14.68
N ARG A 176 -23.07 0.35 -14.10
CA ARG A 176 -22.55 -0.16 -12.83
C ARG A 176 -21.50 -1.25 -12.99
N ILE A 177 -21.35 -1.87 -14.15
CA ILE A 177 -20.43 -3.01 -14.35
C ILE A 177 -18.97 -2.63 -14.15
N MET A 178 -18.52 -1.46 -14.63
CA MET A 178 -17.12 -1.06 -14.47
C MET A 178 -16.75 -0.71 -13.02
N PRO A 179 -17.56 0.00 -12.24
CA PRO A 179 -17.42 0.07 -10.79
C PRO A 179 -17.34 -1.31 -10.11
N ALA A 180 -18.19 -2.27 -10.51
CA ALA A 180 -18.17 -3.62 -9.96
C ALA A 180 -16.86 -4.36 -10.28
N ILE A 181 -16.39 -4.26 -11.52
CA ILE A 181 -15.08 -4.82 -11.93
C ILE A 181 -13.93 -4.19 -11.11
N ALA A 182 -13.93 -2.86 -10.98
CA ALA A 182 -12.91 -2.17 -10.17
C ALA A 182 -12.91 -2.67 -8.71
N GLY A 183 -14.09 -2.83 -8.10
CA GLY A 183 -14.22 -3.38 -6.75
C GLY A 183 -13.74 -4.83 -6.62
N ILE A 184 -14.06 -5.70 -7.60
CA ILE A 184 -13.59 -7.09 -7.64
C ILE A 184 -12.05 -7.13 -7.75
N LEU A 185 -11.50 -6.36 -8.68
CA LEU A 185 -10.06 -6.28 -8.87
C LEU A 185 -9.33 -5.70 -7.64
N THR A 186 -9.96 -4.76 -6.93
CA THR A 186 -9.42 -4.21 -5.67
C THR A 186 -9.32 -5.30 -4.59
N VAL A 187 -10.33 -6.15 -4.45
CA VAL A 187 -10.32 -7.30 -3.52
C VAL A 187 -9.17 -8.26 -3.86
N MET A 188 -9.04 -8.62 -5.14
CA MET A 188 -7.96 -9.50 -5.59
C MET A 188 -6.58 -8.88 -5.39
N LEU A 189 -6.45 -7.60 -5.70
CA LEU A 189 -5.20 -6.87 -5.57
C LEU A 189 -4.80 -6.68 -4.11
N LEU A 190 -5.74 -6.42 -3.19
CA LEU A 190 -5.48 -6.36 -1.77
C LEU A 190 -5.00 -7.73 -1.24
N ALA A 191 -5.61 -8.83 -1.65
CA ALA A 191 -5.14 -10.17 -1.32
C ALA A 191 -3.70 -10.39 -1.82
N ARG A 192 -3.35 -9.95 -3.04
CA ARG A 192 -1.98 -10.02 -3.57
C ARG A 192 -1.00 -9.12 -2.83
N LEU A 193 -1.41 -7.91 -2.48
CA LEU A 193 -0.61 -6.98 -1.67
C LEU A 193 -0.33 -7.58 -0.29
N THR A 194 -1.36 -8.09 0.39
CA THR A 194 -1.23 -8.77 1.69
C THR A 194 -0.33 -10.00 1.59
N MET A 195 -0.47 -10.80 0.54
CA MET A 195 0.42 -11.95 0.28
C MET A 195 1.88 -11.54 0.17
N ARG A 196 2.18 -10.39 -0.45
CA ARG A 196 3.55 -9.87 -0.54
C ARG A 196 4.10 -9.42 0.82
N LEU A 197 3.27 -8.72 1.59
CA LEU A 197 3.69 -8.18 2.89
C LEU A 197 3.87 -9.26 3.95
N THR A 198 3.04 -10.32 3.89
CA THR A 198 2.94 -11.32 4.97
C THR A 198 3.48 -12.69 4.59
N ARG A 199 3.60 -12.98 3.29
CA ARG A 199 3.91 -14.32 2.76
C ARG A 199 2.92 -15.40 3.22
N SER A 200 1.73 -15.00 3.63
CA SER A 200 0.69 -15.86 4.19
C SER A 200 -0.54 -15.91 3.30
N PRO A 201 -0.82 -17.04 2.61
CA PRO A 201 -2.08 -17.23 1.90
C PRO A 201 -3.31 -17.04 2.79
N LEU A 202 -3.23 -17.42 4.07
CA LEU A 202 -4.33 -17.25 5.01
C LEU A 202 -4.65 -15.78 5.26
N LEU A 203 -3.62 -14.95 5.57
CA LEU A 203 -3.82 -13.52 5.78
C LEU A 203 -4.24 -12.81 4.48
N ALA A 204 -3.74 -13.27 3.32
CA ALA A 204 -4.16 -12.77 2.02
C ALA A 204 -5.66 -13.04 1.78
N GLY A 205 -6.13 -14.25 2.09
CA GLY A 205 -7.54 -14.62 1.99
C GLY A 205 -8.40 -13.83 2.96
N LEU A 206 -7.94 -13.66 4.18
CA LEU A 206 -8.64 -12.84 5.19
C LEU A 206 -8.80 -11.39 4.71
N ALA A 207 -7.74 -10.77 4.17
CA ALA A 207 -7.81 -9.40 3.65
C ALA A 207 -8.81 -9.29 2.47
N GLY A 208 -8.75 -10.24 1.53
CA GLY A 208 -9.69 -10.27 0.42
C GLY A 208 -11.14 -10.49 0.88
N LEU A 209 -11.38 -11.42 1.80
CA LEU A 209 -12.71 -11.69 2.33
C LEU A 209 -13.29 -10.47 3.08
N LEU A 210 -12.53 -9.88 4.02
CA LEU A 210 -12.99 -8.73 4.78
C LEU A 210 -13.33 -7.54 3.86
N LEU A 211 -12.52 -7.29 2.82
CA LEU A 211 -12.84 -6.24 1.84
C LEU A 211 -14.05 -6.61 0.96
N ALA A 212 -14.23 -7.89 0.64
CA ALA A 212 -15.38 -8.34 -0.15
C ALA A 212 -16.72 -8.12 0.56
N ILE A 213 -16.74 -8.26 1.90
CA ILE A 213 -17.93 -8.15 2.76
C ILE A 213 -18.00 -6.82 3.52
N ASP A 214 -17.16 -5.84 3.19
CA ASP A 214 -17.31 -4.47 3.73
C ASP A 214 -18.41 -3.71 2.99
N GLY A 215 -19.28 -3.04 3.74
CA GLY A 215 -20.47 -2.40 3.18
C GLY A 215 -20.14 -1.18 2.32
N VAL A 216 -19.16 -0.35 2.69
CA VAL A 216 -18.74 0.79 1.86
C VAL A 216 -18.13 0.26 0.56
N ALA A 217 -17.19 -0.68 0.62
CA ALA A 217 -16.57 -1.26 -0.56
C ALA A 217 -17.60 -1.97 -1.47
N LEU A 218 -18.64 -2.57 -0.89
CA LEU A 218 -19.69 -3.27 -1.64
C LEU A 218 -20.64 -2.28 -2.32
N THR A 219 -21.23 -1.34 -1.58
CA THR A 219 -22.22 -0.38 -2.12
C THR A 219 -21.59 0.50 -3.20
N GLU A 220 -20.38 1.04 -2.97
CA GLU A 220 -19.65 1.85 -3.94
C GLU A 220 -19.27 1.08 -5.22
N SER A 221 -19.12 -0.24 -5.14
CA SER A 221 -18.87 -1.09 -6.30
C SER A 221 -20.16 -1.41 -7.08
N ARG A 222 -21.33 -1.05 -6.56
CA ARG A 222 -22.64 -1.37 -7.15
C ARG A 222 -23.41 -0.14 -7.63
N ILE A 223 -22.72 1.01 -7.64
CA ILE A 223 -23.26 2.31 -8.08
C ILE A 223 -22.30 2.95 -9.09
N GLY A 224 -22.82 3.69 -10.04
CA GLY A 224 -22.07 4.39 -11.08
C GLY A 224 -21.37 5.66 -10.56
N LEU A 225 -20.57 5.54 -9.49
CA LEU A 225 -19.77 6.61 -8.90
C LEU A 225 -18.30 6.51 -9.28
N LEU A 226 -17.57 7.61 -9.07
CA LEU A 226 -16.15 7.71 -9.43
C LEU A 226 -15.21 7.13 -8.36
N ASP A 227 -15.63 7.15 -7.09
CA ASP A 227 -14.77 6.97 -5.93
C ASP A 227 -14.17 5.57 -5.80
N VAL A 228 -14.88 4.53 -6.24
CA VAL A 228 -14.36 3.16 -6.26
C VAL A 228 -13.10 3.02 -7.14
N PHE A 229 -12.99 3.78 -8.23
CA PHE A 229 -11.80 3.77 -9.09
C PHE A 229 -10.60 4.39 -8.40
N ILE A 230 -10.80 5.39 -7.52
CA ILE A 230 -9.72 5.93 -6.67
C ILE A 230 -9.16 4.82 -5.78
N GLY A 231 -10.04 4.08 -5.09
CA GLY A 231 -9.64 2.94 -4.23
C GLY A 231 -8.86 1.87 -5.00
N PHE A 232 -9.29 1.58 -6.24
CA PHE A 232 -8.60 0.64 -7.12
C PHE A 232 -7.19 1.12 -7.48
N PHE A 233 -7.05 2.32 -8.09
CA PHE A 233 -5.76 2.82 -8.53
C PHE A 233 -4.82 3.15 -7.35
N ALA A 234 -5.35 3.59 -6.21
CA ALA A 234 -4.59 3.73 -4.98
C ALA A 234 -4.00 2.38 -4.51
N THR A 235 -4.78 1.30 -4.58
CA THR A 235 -4.30 -0.04 -4.22
C THR A 235 -3.24 -0.55 -5.22
N VAL A 236 -3.38 -0.24 -6.52
CA VAL A 236 -2.33 -0.48 -7.54
C VAL A 236 -1.05 0.27 -7.18
N THR A 237 -1.18 1.54 -6.81
CA THR A 237 -0.03 2.36 -6.36
C THR A 237 0.70 1.69 -5.20
N LEU A 238 -0.01 1.32 -4.14
CA LEU A 238 0.58 0.65 -2.97
C LEU A 238 1.29 -0.66 -3.35
N TYR A 239 0.69 -1.45 -4.24
CA TYR A 239 1.31 -2.68 -4.74
C TYR A 239 2.61 -2.39 -5.48
N CYS A 240 2.62 -1.39 -6.37
CA CYS A 240 3.80 -0.98 -7.12
C CYS A 240 4.91 -0.44 -6.19
N LEU A 241 4.57 0.37 -5.18
CA LEU A 241 5.53 0.88 -4.20
C LEU A 241 6.18 -0.24 -3.38
N VAL A 242 5.41 -1.25 -2.98
CA VAL A 242 5.96 -2.44 -2.29
C VAL A 242 6.91 -3.20 -3.20
N ARG A 243 6.55 -3.42 -4.46
CA ARG A 243 7.39 -4.08 -5.47
C ARG A 243 8.68 -3.30 -5.74
N ASP A 244 8.56 -1.98 -5.85
CA ASP A 244 9.72 -1.12 -6.04
C ASP A 244 10.67 -1.19 -4.85
N ARG A 245 10.14 -1.12 -3.63
CA ARG A 245 10.94 -1.23 -2.43
C ARG A 245 11.70 -2.58 -2.37
N GLU A 246 11.03 -3.69 -2.63
CA GLU A 246 11.67 -5.01 -2.66
C GLU A 246 12.81 -5.06 -3.70
N TRP A 247 12.53 -4.58 -4.90
CA TRP A 247 13.49 -4.58 -6.00
C TRP A 247 14.68 -3.66 -5.75
N SER A 248 14.43 -2.41 -5.32
CA SER A 248 15.47 -1.40 -5.08
C SER A 248 16.39 -1.82 -3.93
N ARG A 249 15.84 -2.43 -2.85
CA ARG A 249 16.64 -2.93 -1.73
C ARG A 249 17.51 -4.14 -2.12
N ALA A 250 16.96 -5.08 -2.87
CA ALA A 250 17.74 -6.22 -3.36
C ALA A 250 18.89 -5.76 -4.29
N ARG A 251 18.63 -4.77 -5.15
CA ARG A 251 19.65 -4.18 -6.01
C ARG A 251 20.72 -3.43 -5.20
N LEU A 252 20.33 -2.66 -4.18
CA LEU A 252 21.26 -1.95 -3.30
C LEU A 252 22.15 -2.96 -2.57
N ALA A 253 21.59 -4.03 -2.00
CA ALA A 253 22.37 -5.07 -1.31
C ALA A 253 23.45 -5.66 -2.24
N ARG A 254 23.06 -6.09 -3.45
CA ARG A 254 24.02 -6.66 -4.43
C ARG A 254 25.13 -5.69 -4.81
N LYS A 255 24.78 -4.43 -5.06
CA LYS A 255 25.76 -3.43 -5.50
C LYS A 255 26.70 -2.95 -4.38
N MET A 256 26.29 -3.08 -3.12
CA MET A 256 27.09 -2.73 -1.95
C MET A 256 27.84 -3.93 -1.37
N ALA A 257 27.61 -5.14 -1.85
CA ALA A 257 28.39 -6.33 -1.46
C ALA A 257 29.86 -6.13 -1.83
N GLY A 258 30.78 -6.59 -0.96
CA GLY A 258 32.21 -6.38 -1.12
C GLY A 258 32.69 -4.95 -0.80
N THR A 259 31.80 -4.04 -0.38
CA THR A 259 32.20 -2.66 -0.06
C THR A 259 32.32 -2.44 1.46
N ARG A 260 33.24 -1.56 1.86
CA ARG A 260 33.40 -1.14 3.26
C ARG A 260 32.29 -0.17 3.71
N PRO A 261 31.98 -0.11 5.03
CA PRO A 261 31.17 0.96 5.58
C PRO A 261 31.73 2.34 5.20
N GLY A 262 30.87 3.28 4.78
CA GLY A 262 31.29 4.59 4.30
C GLY A 262 31.55 4.67 2.79
N ALA A 263 31.36 3.57 2.03
CA ALA A 263 31.40 3.58 0.58
C ALA A 263 30.22 4.40 0.00
N ARG A 264 30.43 4.99 -1.19
CA ARG A 264 29.36 5.69 -1.90
C ARG A 264 28.34 4.68 -2.43
N ALA A 265 27.06 4.95 -2.21
CA ALA A 265 26.00 4.11 -2.73
C ALA A 265 25.80 4.35 -4.23
N PRO A 266 25.65 3.29 -5.03
CA PRO A 266 25.31 3.44 -6.44
C PRO A 266 23.84 3.85 -6.61
N HIS A 267 23.60 4.88 -7.38
CA HIS A 267 22.22 5.28 -7.71
C HIS A 267 21.49 4.22 -8.55
N ALA A 268 20.20 4.10 -8.36
CA ALA A 268 19.35 3.27 -9.19
C ALA A 268 19.06 4.03 -10.51
N THR A 269 19.46 3.48 -11.65
CA THR A 269 19.34 4.16 -12.95
C THR A 269 17.90 4.15 -13.48
N PHE A 270 17.16 3.05 -13.32
CA PHE A 270 15.76 2.95 -13.77
C PHE A 270 14.95 2.11 -12.80
N ARG A 271 13.79 2.62 -12.41
CA ARG A 271 12.88 2.00 -11.42
C ARG A 271 11.50 1.78 -12.02
N PHE A 272 11.37 0.65 -12.74
CA PHE A 272 10.12 0.29 -13.43
C PHE A 272 8.89 0.34 -12.51
N TRP A 273 9.00 -0.22 -11.29
CA TRP A 273 7.87 -0.25 -10.36
C TRP A 273 7.50 1.13 -9.82
N LEU A 274 8.47 2.02 -9.68
CA LEU A 274 8.22 3.40 -9.27
C LEU A 274 7.55 4.20 -10.40
N LEU A 275 7.98 3.98 -11.64
CA LEU A 275 7.31 4.52 -12.83
C LEU A 275 5.86 4.01 -12.93
N ALA A 276 5.64 2.71 -12.70
CA ALA A 276 4.30 2.12 -12.68
C ALA A 276 3.43 2.70 -11.55
N ALA A 277 4.03 3.00 -10.38
CA ALA A 277 3.35 3.74 -9.31
C ALA A 277 2.97 5.15 -9.75
N GLY A 278 3.87 5.86 -10.46
CA GLY A 278 3.59 7.17 -11.04
C GLY A 278 2.42 7.16 -12.02
N ILE A 279 2.37 6.16 -12.91
CA ILE A 279 1.24 5.95 -13.82
C ILE A 279 -0.07 5.73 -13.03
N ALA A 280 -0.07 4.85 -12.03
CA ALA A 280 -1.25 4.58 -11.21
C ALA A 280 -1.71 5.83 -10.42
N LEU A 281 -0.78 6.64 -9.94
CA LEU A 281 -1.07 7.93 -9.30
C LEU A 281 -1.69 8.92 -10.28
N GLY A 282 -1.18 9.00 -11.51
CA GLY A 282 -1.76 9.82 -12.57
C GLY A 282 -3.19 9.41 -12.88
N LEU A 283 -3.46 8.10 -12.98
CA LEU A 283 -4.83 7.57 -13.15
C LEU A 283 -5.71 7.92 -11.94
N THR A 284 -5.19 7.86 -10.71
CA THR A 284 -5.93 8.26 -9.50
C THR A 284 -6.32 9.75 -9.56
N CYS A 285 -5.38 10.62 -9.94
CA CYS A 285 -5.64 12.06 -10.11
C CYS A 285 -6.64 12.34 -11.25
N SER A 286 -6.64 11.50 -12.31
CA SER A 286 -7.55 11.59 -13.43
C SER A 286 -8.99 11.15 -13.11
N ILE A 287 -9.22 10.58 -11.92
CA ILE A 287 -10.56 10.34 -11.37
C ILE A 287 -11.01 11.56 -10.53
N LYS A 288 -10.23 11.90 -9.49
CA LYS A 288 -10.47 13.06 -8.60
C LYS A 288 -9.15 13.63 -8.08
N TRP A 289 -9.10 14.93 -7.86
CA TRP A 289 -7.90 15.64 -7.39
C TRP A 289 -7.43 15.28 -5.97
N SER A 290 -8.26 14.57 -5.19
CA SER A 290 -7.80 13.97 -3.93
C SER A 290 -6.61 13.01 -4.13
N GLY A 291 -6.41 12.48 -5.34
CA GLY A 291 -5.22 11.73 -5.73
C GLY A 291 -3.89 12.49 -5.57
N LEU A 292 -3.88 13.83 -5.66
CA LEU A 292 -2.67 14.65 -5.49
C LEU A 292 -2.05 14.50 -4.10
N TYR A 293 -2.88 14.35 -3.07
CA TYR A 293 -2.39 14.09 -1.71
C TYR A 293 -1.76 12.70 -1.59
N LEU A 294 -2.26 11.71 -2.36
CA LEU A 294 -1.64 10.40 -2.42
C LEU A 294 -0.29 10.44 -3.14
N VAL A 295 -0.12 11.29 -4.18
CA VAL A 295 1.19 11.54 -4.83
C VAL A 295 2.18 12.07 -3.79
N ALA A 296 1.79 13.10 -3.03
CA ALA A 296 2.63 13.70 -2.00
C ALA A 296 3.00 12.69 -0.89
N ALA A 297 2.02 11.98 -0.34
CA ALA A 297 2.25 10.97 0.71
C ALA A 297 3.17 9.84 0.21
N SER A 298 2.96 9.37 -1.01
CA SER A 298 3.80 8.33 -1.64
C SER A 298 5.23 8.81 -1.83
N GLY A 299 5.43 10.03 -2.34
CA GLY A 299 6.75 10.62 -2.55
C GLY A 299 7.54 10.76 -1.26
N ILE A 300 6.93 11.32 -0.21
CA ILE A 300 7.55 11.47 1.11
C ILE A 300 7.97 10.10 1.67
N VAL A 301 7.10 9.09 1.58
CA VAL A 301 7.42 7.75 2.11
C VAL A 301 8.52 7.07 1.31
N VAL A 302 8.52 7.17 -0.03
CA VAL A 302 9.57 6.59 -0.88
C VAL A 302 10.92 7.20 -0.58
N VAL A 303 11.04 8.53 -0.56
CA VAL A 303 12.28 9.24 -0.23
C VAL A 303 12.75 8.89 1.18
N THR A 304 11.83 8.82 2.15
CA THR A 304 12.15 8.41 3.53
C THR A 304 12.68 6.98 3.57
N TRP A 305 12.03 6.04 2.89
CA TRP A 305 12.49 4.66 2.82
C TRP A 305 13.88 4.55 2.21
N ASP A 306 14.16 5.28 1.13
CA ASP A 306 15.43 5.23 0.43
C ASP A 306 16.57 5.84 1.26
N THR A 307 16.32 6.99 1.88
CA THR A 307 17.25 7.63 2.82
C THR A 307 17.59 6.72 4.00
N LEU A 308 16.57 6.09 4.61
CA LEU A 308 16.78 5.15 5.70
C LEU A 308 17.49 3.86 5.26
N ALA A 309 17.34 3.43 4.01
CA ALA A 309 18.09 2.29 3.50
C ALA A 309 19.58 2.60 3.39
N LEU A 310 19.94 3.76 2.83
CA LEU A 310 21.32 4.22 2.73
C LEU A 310 21.96 4.37 4.12
N ARG A 311 21.21 4.89 5.10
CA ARG A 311 21.64 4.94 6.50
C ARG A 311 21.93 3.56 7.07
N ARG A 312 21.05 2.58 6.82
CA ARG A 312 21.21 1.20 7.34
C ARG A 312 22.44 0.50 6.78
N VAL A 313 22.74 0.71 5.51
CA VAL A 313 23.98 0.18 4.89
C VAL A 313 25.20 1.06 5.15
N ARG A 314 25.10 2.07 6.03
CA ARG A 314 26.18 3.01 6.36
C ARG A 314 26.85 3.59 5.12
N ALA A 315 26.07 4.00 4.12
CA ALA A 315 26.58 4.67 2.94
C ALA A 315 27.17 6.05 3.30
N ARG A 316 28.18 6.51 2.54
CA ARG A 316 28.74 7.86 2.67
C ARG A 316 27.66 8.89 2.36
N ALA A 317 27.60 9.98 3.12
CA ALA A 317 26.65 11.07 2.93
C ALA A 317 25.19 10.60 2.75
N TRP A 318 24.79 9.52 3.44
CA TRP A 318 23.51 8.82 3.30
C TRP A 318 22.29 9.74 3.29
N PHE A 319 22.33 10.85 4.03
CA PHE A 319 21.22 11.79 4.12
C PHE A 319 21.08 12.58 2.81
N LEU A 320 22.14 13.25 2.35
CA LEU A 320 22.11 14.03 1.09
C LEU A 320 21.92 13.12 -0.13
N GLU A 321 22.61 11.98 -0.17
CA GLU A 321 22.45 10.99 -1.24
C GLU A 321 21.01 10.45 -1.29
N GLY A 322 20.39 10.20 -0.15
CA GLY A 322 19.03 9.68 -0.06
C GLY A 322 17.95 10.74 -0.32
N THR A 323 18.08 11.92 0.30
CA THR A 323 17.03 12.95 0.19
C THR A 323 17.13 13.76 -1.10
N VAL A 324 18.33 14.08 -1.57
CA VAL A 324 18.52 14.92 -2.76
C VAL A 324 18.75 14.05 -4.00
N ALA A 325 19.87 13.33 -4.07
CA ALA A 325 20.22 12.63 -5.32
C ALA A 325 19.21 11.51 -5.65
N GLN A 326 18.86 10.65 -4.68
CA GLN A 326 17.86 9.61 -4.89
C GLN A 326 16.46 10.21 -4.95
N GLY A 327 16.14 11.22 -4.11
CA GLY A 327 14.86 11.89 -4.10
C GLY A 327 14.52 12.58 -5.44
N VAL A 328 15.50 13.22 -6.10
CA VAL A 328 15.31 13.74 -7.47
C VAL A 328 15.03 12.60 -8.45
N SER A 329 15.77 11.50 -8.37
CA SER A 329 15.49 10.31 -9.20
C SER A 329 14.08 9.78 -8.97
N ASP A 330 13.64 9.70 -7.72
CA ASP A 330 12.31 9.20 -7.34
C ASP A 330 11.21 10.12 -7.88
N PHE A 331 11.41 11.43 -7.77
CA PHE A 331 10.53 12.44 -8.35
C PHE A 331 10.41 12.27 -9.88
N LEU A 332 11.54 12.15 -10.57
CA LEU A 332 11.56 12.03 -12.03
C LEU A 332 10.89 10.75 -12.56
N HIS A 333 10.88 9.68 -11.79
CA HIS A 333 10.15 8.46 -12.16
C HIS A 333 8.65 8.56 -11.87
N MET A 334 8.26 9.24 -10.81
CA MET A 334 6.88 9.20 -10.32
C MET A 334 6.04 10.39 -10.81
N VAL A 335 6.53 11.62 -10.61
CA VAL A 335 5.71 12.82 -10.84
C VAL A 335 5.51 13.14 -12.33
N PRO A 336 6.55 13.17 -13.18
CA PRO A 336 6.35 13.38 -14.62
C PRO A 336 5.45 12.32 -15.26
N ALA A 337 5.56 11.06 -14.83
CA ALA A 337 4.68 9.99 -15.30
C ALA A 337 3.21 10.25 -14.88
N ALA A 338 3.00 10.66 -13.64
CA ALA A 338 1.65 11.00 -13.16
C ALA A 338 1.06 12.19 -13.93
N VAL A 339 1.85 13.24 -14.18
CA VAL A 339 1.42 14.41 -14.97
C VAL A 339 1.11 14.03 -16.41
N ALA A 340 1.99 13.25 -17.06
CA ALA A 340 1.78 12.82 -18.43
C ALA A 340 0.48 12.00 -18.58
N VAL A 341 0.22 11.07 -17.66
CA VAL A 341 -1.02 10.29 -17.64
C VAL A 341 -2.22 11.18 -17.38
N TYR A 342 -2.12 12.10 -16.43
CA TYR A 342 -3.21 13.04 -16.14
C TYR A 342 -3.60 13.85 -17.37
N VAL A 343 -2.62 14.47 -18.05
CA VAL A 343 -2.85 15.24 -19.28
C VAL A 343 -3.38 14.36 -20.40
N ALA A 344 -2.82 13.16 -20.57
CA ALA A 344 -3.29 12.19 -21.57
C ALA A 344 -4.76 11.79 -21.36
N CYS A 345 -5.25 11.69 -20.11
CA CYS A 345 -6.65 11.38 -19.82
C CYS A 345 -7.62 12.50 -20.23
N TRP A 346 -7.13 13.69 -20.56
CA TRP A 346 -7.90 14.80 -21.09
C TRP A 346 -7.86 14.88 -22.63
N TRP A 347 -7.35 13.84 -23.32
CA TRP A 347 -7.19 13.82 -24.78
C TRP A 347 -8.46 14.23 -25.51
N SER A 348 -9.62 13.77 -25.05
CA SER A 348 -10.90 14.07 -25.68
C SER A 348 -11.25 15.54 -25.57
N TRP A 349 -11.03 16.15 -24.39
CA TRP A 349 -11.21 17.59 -24.22
C TRP A 349 -10.34 18.39 -25.20
N PHE A 350 -9.07 18.04 -25.36
CA PHE A 350 -8.16 18.74 -26.30
C PHE A 350 -8.56 18.61 -27.76
N THR A 351 -9.21 17.52 -28.14
CA THR A 351 -9.56 17.22 -29.54
C THR A 351 -10.96 17.67 -29.96
N HIS A 352 -11.81 18.12 -29.02
CA HIS A 352 -13.19 18.52 -29.30
C HIS A 352 -13.40 20.00 -28.96
N PRO A 353 -13.40 20.90 -29.96
CA PRO A 353 -13.58 22.35 -29.73
C PRO A 353 -14.92 22.73 -29.08
N GLY A 354 -15.91 21.84 -29.11
CA GLY A 354 -17.20 22.03 -28.44
C GLY A 354 -17.17 21.81 -26.93
N ALA A 355 -16.05 21.34 -26.36
CA ALA A 355 -15.91 21.09 -24.92
C ALA A 355 -15.93 22.40 -24.12
N TYR A 356 -16.33 22.30 -22.86
CA TYR A 356 -16.43 23.45 -21.95
C TYR A 356 -15.11 24.22 -21.83
N MET A 357 -15.18 25.54 -21.85
CA MET A 357 -14.04 26.48 -21.78
C MET A 357 -13.17 26.59 -23.05
N HIS A 358 -13.35 25.80 -24.10
CA HIS A 358 -12.63 26.04 -25.36
C HIS A 358 -12.98 27.43 -25.95
N GLY A 359 -11.95 28.13 -26.41
CA GLY A 359 -12.06 29.48 -26.99
C GLY A 359 -12.17 30.61 -25.93
N TRP A 360 -12.12 30.27 -24.62
CA TRP A 360 -12.17 31.26 -23.56
C TRP A 360 -10.94 32.20 -23.60
N ALA A 361 -9.74 31.66 -23.73
CA ALA A 361 -8.50 32.46 -23.75
C ALA A 361 -8.45 33.39 -24.97
N GLU A 362 -8.83 32.89 -26.15
CA GLU A 362 -8.95 33.71 -27.35
C GLU A 362 -9.93 34.88 -27.17
N SER A 363 -11.11 34.59 -26.59
CA SER A 363 -12.12 35.60 -26.28
C SER A 363 -11.61 36.62 -25.28
N GLN A 364 -10.93 36.19 -24.20
CA GLN A 364 -10.34 37.11 -23.22
C GLN A 364 -9.33 38.07 -23.86
N LEU A 365 -8.41 37.56 -24.64
CA LEU A 365 -7.36 38.39 -25.31
C LEU A 365 -7.95 39.35 -26.33
N LYS A 366 -8.98 38.94 -27.10
CA LYS A 366 -9.68 39.80 -28.04
C LYS A 366 -10.38 40.99 -27.37
N HIS A 367 -10.83 40.82 -26.13
CA HIS A 367 -11.49 41.87 -25.32
C HIS A 367 -10.56 42.60 -24.36
N GLY A 368 -9.24 42.42 -24.49
CA GLY A 368 -8.24 43.11 -23.64
C GLY A 368 -8.13 42.54 -22.25
N GLY A 369 -8.68 41.34 -21.98
CA GLY A 369 -8.53 40.62 -20.74
C GLY A 369 -7.18 39.93 -20.59
N SER A 370 -6.93 39.33 -19.43
CA SER A 370 -5.70 38.59 -19.13
C SER A 370 -5.93 37.07 -19.12
N VAL A 371 -4.87 36.32 -19.44
CA VAL A 371 -4.86 34.85 -19.41
C VAL A 371 -3.81 34.34 -18.43
N PRO A 372 -3.94 33.11 -17.89
CA PRO A 372 -3.04 32.56 -16.86
C PRO A 372 -1.57 32.50 -17.28
N VAL A 373 -1.27 32.24 -18.54
CA VAL A 373 0.12 32.09 -19.05
C VAL A 373 0.33 33.01 -20.26
N PRO A 374 0.46 34.35 -20.05
CA PRO A 374 0.56 35.32 -21.15
C PRO A 374 1.95 35.35 -21.84
N TRP A 375 2.98 34.72 -21.27
CA TRP A 375 4.39 34.81 -21.64
C TRP A 375 4.89 33.64 -22.48
N LEU A 376 4.02 32.73 -22.91
CA LEU A 376 4.43 31.73 -23.92
C LEU A 376 4.91 32.49 -25.19
N PRO A 377 6.17 32.27 -25.61
CA PRO A 377 6.75 33.02 -26.74
C PRO A 377 5.89 32.95 -27.98
N GLY A 378 5.75 34.03 -28.72
CA GLY A 378 4.94 34.17 -29.95
C GLY A 378 5.34 33.29 -31.13
N HIS A 379 6.21 32.30 -30.92
CA HIS A 379 6.55 31.25 -31.88
C HIS A 379 5.78 29.94 -31.67
N VAL A 380 5.03 29.82 -30.58
CA VAL A 380 4.08 28.72 -30.35
C VAL A 380 2.80 29.08 -31.09
N ASN A 381 2.30 28.15 -31.91
CA ASN A 381 1.04 28.29 -32.60
C ASN A 381 -0.03 28.83 -31.66
N ASP A 382 -0.73 29.89 -31.99
CA ASP A 382 -1.76 30.54 -31.15
C ASP A 382 -2.77 29.54 -30.64
N SER A 383 -3.12 28.53 -31.42
CA SER A 383 -4.01 27.44 -31.01
C SER A 383 -3.50 26.64 -29.78
N VAL A 384 -2.19 26.39 -29.68
CA VAL A 384 -1.59 25.69 -28.55
C VAL A 384 -1.63 26.59 -27.30
N LEU A 385 -1.30 27.87 -27.47
CA LEU A 385 -1.35 28.87 -26.41
C LEU A 385 -2.78 28.99 -25.82
N TYR A 386 -3.78 29.07 -26.67
CA TYR A 386 -5.16 29.16 -26.28
C TYR A 386 -5.60 27.91 -25.54
N ASN A 387 -5.33 26.72 -26.07
CA ASN A 387 -5.71 25.45 -25.43
C ASN A 387 -5.05 25.27 -24.06
N ILE A 388 -3.78 25.66 -23.88
CA ILE A 388 -3.11 25.61 -22.57
C ILE A 388 -3.77 26.56 -21.58
N ASN A 389 -4.08 27.79 -21.99
CA ASN A 389 -4.72 28.76 -21.14
C ASN A 389 -6.18 28.39 -20.80
N ASP A 390 -6.93 27.86 -21.77
CA ASP A 390 -8.28 27.31 -21.56
C ASP A 390 -8.25 26.19 -20.54
N PHE A 391 -7.28 25.26 -20.67
CA PHE A 391 -7.10 24.13 -19.76
C PHE A 391 -6.79 24.59 -18.33
N ILE A 392 -5.88 25.54 -18.17
CA ILE A 392 -5.52 26.10 -16.86
C ILE A 392 -6.71 26.84 -16.25
N ALA A 393 -7.39 27.65 -17.02
CA ALA A 393 -8.58 28.41 -16.56
C ALA A 393 -9.72 27.47 -16.13
N TYR A 394 -9.94 26.37 -16.87
CA TYR A 394 -10.90 25.34 -16.48
C TYR A 394 -10.54 24.73 -15.11
N HIS A 395 -9.26 24.42 -14.90
CA HIS A 395 -8.77 23.88 -13.63
C HIS A 395 -8.87 24.89 -12.49
N GLN A 396 -8.60 26.16 -12.72
CA GLN A 396 -8.79 27.22 -11.74
C GLN A 396 -10.26 27.33 -11.32
N ARG A 397 -11.18 27.36 -12.29
CA ARG A 397 -12.62 27.39 -12.01
C ARG A 397 -13.10 26.15 -11.24
N THR A 398 -12.58 24.98 -11.58
CA THR A 398 -12.87 23.74 -10.87
C THR A 398 -12.36 23.78 -9.43
N TYR A 399 -11.17 24.34 -9.21
CA TYR A 399 -10.62 24.54 -7.86
C TYR A 399 -11.48 25.49 -7.02
N GLU A 400 -11.85 26.64 -7.57
CA GLU A 400 -12.73 27.62 -6.91
C GLU A 400 -14.06 27.00 -6.52
N PHE A 401 -14.68 26.22 -7.41
CA PHE A 401 -15.89 25.49 -7.12
C PHE A 401 -15.71 24.51 -5.96
N HIS A 402 -14.64 23.73 -6.00
CA HIS A 402 -14.39 22.75 -4.94
C HIS A 402 -14.12 23.36 -3.57
N VAL A 403 -13.44 24.51 -3.52
CA VAL A 403 -13.19 25.22 -2.26
C VAL A 403 -14.47 25.90 -1.78
N GLY A 404 -15.28 26.47 -2.68
CA GLY A 404 -16.49 27.18 -2.36
C GLY A 404 -17.73 26.33 -2.09
N LEU A 405 -17.66 25.01 -2.27
CA LEU A 405 -18.82 24.12 -2.11
C LEU A 405 -19.19 23.94 -0.63
N ALA A 406 -20.16 24.73 -0.16
CA ALA A 406 -20.65 24.71 1.22
C ALA A 406 -22.17 24.48 1.31
N ALA A 407 -22.81 23.95 0.26
CA ALA A 407 -24.23 23.63 0.27
C ALA A 407 -24.59 22.61 1.35
N ALA A 408 -25.58 22.91 2.20
CA ALA A 408 -26.01 21.98 3.23
C ALA A 408 -26.60 20.71 2.60
N HIS A 409 -26.23 19.55 3.14
CA HIS A 409 -26.75 18.26 2.70
C HIS A 409 -27.07 17.37 3.91
N PRO A 410 -28.23 16.65 3.93
CA PRO A 410 -28.64 15.84 5.08
C PRO A 410 -27.60 14.79 5.49
N TYR A 411 -26.90 14.20 4.53
CA TYR A 411 -25.87 13.17 4.76
C TYR A 411 -24.44 13.68 4.80
N GLN A 412 -24.22 15.00 4.86
CA GLN A 412 -22.86 15.51 5.03
C GLN A 412 -22.25 15.02 6.36
N SER A 413 -20.96 14.74 6.36
CA SER A 413 -20.28 14.18 7.51
C SER A 413 -18.86 14.72 7.66
N LYS A 414 -18.41 14.91 8.91
CA LYS A 414 -17.04 15.36 9.19
C LYS A 414 -16.07 14.20 9.18
N PRO A 415 -14.80 14.38 8.75
CA PRO A 415 -13.81 13.29 8.68
C PRO A 415 -13.57 12.61 10.03
N SER A 416 -13.72 13.33 11.15
CA SER A 416 -13.58 12.75 12.50
C SER A 416 -14.54 11.60 12.80
N GLY A 417 -15.70 11.57 12.12
CA GLY A 417 -16.69 10.51 12.27
C GLY A 417 -16.53 9.35 11.27
N TRP A 418 -15.70 9.49 10.24
CA TRP A 418 -15.66 8.52 9.13
C TRP A 418 -15.15 7.14 9.54
N LEU A 419 -14.10 7.08 10.38
CA LEU A 419 -13.56 5.79 10.84
C LEU A 419 -14.53 5.03 11.76
N LEU A 420 -15.45 5.75 12.40
CA LEU A 420 -16.49 5.16 13.25
C LEU A 420 -17.83 4.97 12.52
N GLN A 421 -17.91 5.39 11.25
CA GLN A 421 -19.14 5.32 10.43
C GLN A 421 -20.31 6.04 11.08
N THR A 422 -20.08 7.23 11.68
CA THR A 422 -21.11 7.92 12.47
C THR A 422 -22.23 8.54 11.64
N ARG A 423 -22.01 8.84 10.36
CA ARG A 423 -23.03 9.38 9.43
C ARG A 423 -22.85 8.76 8.05
N PRO A 424 -23.37 7.55 7.80
CA PRO A 424 -23.33 6.90 6.48
C PRO A 424 -24.21 7.66 5.48
N THR A 425 -23.92 7.50 4.19
CA THR A 425 -24.66 8.16 3.13
C THR A 425 -25.72 7.23 2.56
N SER A 426 -26.96 7.72 2.52
CA SER A 426 -28.04 7.01 1.80
C SER A 426 -27.98 7.39 0.31
N PHE A 427 -27.87 6.39 -0.54
CA PHE A 427 -27.82 6.55 -1.99
C PHE A 427 -29.17 6.40 -2.67
N PHE A 428 -30.08 5.67 -2.03
CA PHE A 428 -31.38 5.34 -2.61
C PHE A 428 -32.42 5.19 -1.51
N TRP A 429 -33.61 5.74 -1.78
CA TRP A 429 -34.75 5.64 -0.89
C TRP A 429 -36.05 5.64 -1.70
N GLN A 430 -36.89 4.62 -1.48
CA GLN A 430 -38.27 4.57 -1.99
C GLN A 430 -39.22 4.15 -0.90
N GLU A 431 -40.35 4.87 -0.80
CA GLU A 431 -41.40 4.63 0.18
C GLU A 431 -42.59 3.85 -0.39
N LYS A 432 -43.56 3.51 0.46
CA LYS A 432 -44.76 2.73 0.19
C LYS A 432 -45.49 3.05 -1.13
N ALA A 433 -45.60 4.31 -1.50
CA ALA A 433 -46.29 4.72 -2.76
C ALA A 433 -45.56 4.24 -4.03
N GLN A 434 -44.24 3.94 -3.92
CA GLN A 434 -43.38 3.54 -5.03
C GLN A 434 -43.00 2.05 -4.98
N VAL A 435 -43.30 1.37 -3.85
CA VAL A 435 -43.03 -0.05 -3.65
C VAL A 435 -44.36 -0.83 -3.64
N PRO A 436 -44.66 -1.58 -4.70
CA PRO A 436 -45.97 -2.25 -4.85
C PRO A 436 -46.17 -3.45 -3.92
N GLN A 437 -45.19 -3.80 -3.10
CA GLN A 437 -45.26 -4.96 -2.21
C GLN A 437 -45.81 -4.59 -0.82
N THR A 438 -46.52 -5.53 -0.19
CA THR A 438 -47.00 -5.40 1.18
C THR A 438 -46.04 -6.13 2.11
N CYS A 439 -45.62 -5.47 3.18
CA CYS A 439 -44.83 -6.06 4.25
C CYS A 439 -45.73 -6.42 5.44
N TRP A 440 -45.23 -7.29 6.33
CA TRP A 440 -45.99 -7.77 7.48
C TRP A 440 -46.47 -6.65 8.44
N ASP A 441 -45.72 -5.53 8.49
CA ASP A 441 -46.07 -4.33 9.28
C ASP A 441 -46.74 -3.22 8.43
N GLY A 442 -47.13 -3.52 7.20
CA GLY A 442 -47.91 -2.64 6.30
C GLY A 442 -47.11 -1.61 5.53
N GLU A 443 -45.87 -1.26 5.91
CA GLU A 443 -45.05 -0.28 5.21
C GLU A 443 -43.76 -0.93 4.68
N CYS A 444 -43.67 -1.07 3.35
CA CYS A 444 -42.46 -1.48 2.67
C CYS A 444 -41.63 -0.28 2.24
N ILE A 445 -40.31 -0.42 2.33
CA ILE A 445 -39.35 0.53 1.78
C ILE A 445 -38.23 -0.22 1.05
N GLN A 446 -37.58 0.50 0.15
CA GLN A 446 -36.31 0.09 -0.43
C GLN A 446 -35.28 1.19 -0.16
N ALA A 447 -34.17 0.83 0.43
CA ALA A 447 -33.09 1.78 0.75
C ALA A 447 -31.73 1.18 0.48
N ILE A 448 -30.81 1.99 -0.06
CA ILE A 448 -29.39 1.63 -0.17
C ILE A 448 -28.60 2.66 0.61
N THR A 449 -27.97 2.22 1.70
CA THR A 449 -27.16 3.06 2.56
C THR A 449 -25.73 2.51 2.64
N SER A 450 -24.74 3.36 2.38
CA SER A 450 -23.31 3.00 2.43
C SER A 450 -22.80 2.97 3.87
N ILE A 451 -23.18 1.92 4.60
CA ILE A 451 -22.73 1.65 5.97
C ILE A 451 -21.57 0.68 5.90
N GLY A 452 -20.39 1.07 6.37
CA GLY A 452 -19.25 0.15 6.51
C GLY A 452 -19.57 -0.99 7.48
N ASN A 453 -18.94 -2.15 7.28
CA ASN A 453 -19.05 -3.25 8.23
C ASN A 453 -18.44 -2.83 9.58
N ILE A 454 -19.27 -2.53 10.56
CA ILE A 454 -18.82 -1.94 11.84
C ILE A 454 -17.79 -2.79 12.56
N VAL A 455 -17.85 -4.12 12.44
CA VAL A 455 -16.86 -5.01 13.05
C VAL A 455 -15.48 -4.77 12.42
N ILE A 456 -15.42 -4.62 11.09
CA ILE A 456 -14.17 -4.32 10.37
C ILE A 456 -13.67 -2.93 10.76
N TRP A 457 -14.52 -1.91 10.66
CA TRP A 457 -14.12 -0.52 10.86
C TRP A 457 -13.69 -0.24 12.30
N TRP A 458 -14.48 -0.64 13.30
CA TRP A 458 -14.15 -0.38 14.70
C TRP A 458 -12.93 -1.18 15.17
N SER A 459 -12.82 -2.45 14.73
CA SER A 459 -11.61 -3.23 14.98
C SER A 459 -10.39 -2.62 14.31
N ALA A 460 -10.54 -2.03 13.11
CA ALA A 460 -9.45 -1.37 12.40
C ALA A 460 -9.00 -0.08 13.09
N VAL A 461 -9.87 0.65 13.79
CA VAL A 461 -9.46 1.82 14.61
C VAL A 461 -8.49 1.39 15.71
N VAL A 462 -8.82 0.33 16.43
CA VAL A 462 -7.94 -0.23 17.45
C VAL A 462 -6.64 -0.76 16.83
N ALA A 463 -6.77 -1.47 15.71
CA ALA A 463 -5.63 -1.99 14.97
C ALA A 463 -4.71 -0.90 14.43
N LEU A 464 -5.24 0.26 14.01
CA LEU A 464 -4.47 1.41 13.51
C LEU A 464 -3.50 1.93 14.57
N VAL A 465 -3.99 2.10 15.80
CA VAL A 465 -3.14 2.51 16.93
C VAL A 465 -2.03 1.49 17.17
N ALA A 466 -2.37 0.20 17.18
CA ALA A 466 -1.39 -0.87 17.34
C ALA A 466 -0.34 -0.88 16.22
N VAL A 467 -0.77 -0.76 14.96
CA VAL A 467 0.13 -0.77 13.79
C VAL A 467 1.05 0.45 13.78
N ILE A 468 0.57 1.63 14.18
CA ILE A 468 1.41 2.83 14.31
C ILE A 468 2.48 2.61 15.39
N ILE A 469 2.09 2.16 16.59
CA ILE A 469 3.02 1.92 17.69
C ILE A 469 4.10 0.91 17.27
N ILE A 470 3.69 -0.19 16.64
CA ILE A 470 4.61 -1.25 16.21
C ILE A 470 5.49 -0.77 15.06
N GLY A 471 4.91 -0.08 14.08
CA GLY A 471 5.64 0.49 12.95
C GLY A 471 6.76 1.41 13.40
N VAL A 472 6.50 2.27 14.39
CA VAL A 472 7.50 3.18 14.96
C VAL A 472 8.50 2.41 15.85
N LYS A 473 8.00 1.65 16.84
CA LYS A 473 8.83 0.98 17.85
C LYS A 473 9.74 -0.10 17.27
N ASN A 474 9.21 -0.93 16.36
CA ASN A 474 9.94 -2.03 15.73
C ASN A 474 10.55 -1.63 14.38
N ARG A 475 10.33 -0.39 13.92
CA ARG A 475 10.77 0.10 12.61
C ARG A 475 10.32 -0.83 11.48
N ASP A 476 9.09 -1.37 11.60
CA ASP A 476 8.50 -2.28 10.62
C ASP A 476 7.93 -1.46 9.45
N TRP A 477 8.60 -1.53 8.32
CA TRP A 477 8.20 -0.79 7.12
C TRP A 477 6.82 -1.22 6.57
N ARG A 478 6.35 -2.45 6.88
CA ARG A 478 5.07 -2.96 6.41
C ARG A 478 3.89 -2.16 6.96
N ALA A 479 4.05 -1.63 8.17
CA ALA A 479 3.07 -0.76 8.80
C ALA A 479 2.84 0.55 8.01
N TRP A 480 3.87 1.06 7.33
CA TRP A 480 3.76 2.30 6.57
C TRP A 480 2.95 2.15 5.28
N VAL A 481 2.81 0.92 4.75
CA VAL A 481 2.06 0.70 3.50
C VAL A 481 0.60 1.15 3.61
N PRO A 482 -0.22 0.68 4.56
CA PRO A 482 -1.57 1.21 4.73
C PRO A 482 -1.59 2.67 5.18
N LEU A 483 -0.59 3.13 5.94
CA LEU A 483 -0.53 4.52 6.41
C LEU A 483 -0.36 5.52 5.26
N ILE A 484 0.24 5.14 4.12
CA ILE A 484 0.27 5.98 2.90
C ILE A 484 -1.16 6.34 2.49
N GLY A 485 -2.08 5.37 2.48
CA GLY A 485 -3.49 5.62 2.14
C GLY A 485 -4.19 6.52 3.16
N TYR A 486 -3.97 6.32 4.46
CA TYR A 486 -4.51 7.22 5.48
C TYR A 486 -3.96 8.65 5.34
N LEU A 487 -2.64 8.81 5.14
CA LEU A 487 -2.00 10.10 4.99
C LEU A 487 -2.42 10.82 3.69
N GLY A 488 -2.59 10.08 2.60
CA GLY A 488 -2.93 10.65 1.30
C GLY A 488 -4.43 10.79 1.02
N LEU A 489 -5.29 9.93 1.58
CA LEU A 489 -6.70 9.88 1.19
C LEU A 489 -7.68 10.14 2.34
N TYR A 490 -7.21 10.20 3.60
CA TYR A 490 -8.06 10.50 4.75
C TYR A 490 -7.65 11.81 5.44
N VAL A 491 -6.37 11.95 5.85
CA VAL A 491 -5.91 13.10 6.62
C VAL A 491 -6.17 14.45 5.91
N PRO A 492 -6.01 14.59 4.59
CA PRO A 492 -6.24 15.86 3.92
C PRO A 492 -7.66 16.41 4.06
N TRP A 493 -8.66 15.56 4.27
CA TRP A 493 -10.05 16.00 4.43
C TRP A 493 -10.29 16.87 5.67
N PHE A 494 -9.42 16.81 6.67
CA PHE A 494 -9.51 17.68 7.83
C PHE A 494 -9.24 19.17 7.53
N GLN A 495 -8.69 19.48 6.34
CA GLN A 495 -8.51 20.86 5.87
C GLN A 495 -9.83 21.46 5.34
N TYR A 496 -10.79 20.63 4.95
CA TYR A 496 -12.02 21.03 4.28
C TYR A 496 -13.24 20.92 5.20
N ARG A 497 -13.15 21.51 6.40
CA ARG A 497 -14.18 21.35 7.46
C ARG A 497 -15.52 21.98 7.10
N ASP A 498 -15.49 23.04 6.31
CA ASP A 498 -16.68 23.82 5.93
C ASP A 498 -17.28 23.35 4.61
N ARG A 499 -16.58 22.46 3.90
CA ARG A 499 -17.05 21.88 2.66
C ARG A 499 -18.04 20.75 2.91
N THR A 500 -19.04 20.63 2.03
CA THR A 500 -19.94 19.47 1.99
C THR A 500 -19.17 18.23 1.54
N ILE A 501 -18.94 17.30 2.47
CA ILE A 501 -18.20 16.06 2.29
C ILE A 501 -18.96 14.90 2.94
N PHE A 502 -18.64 13.66 2.52
CA PHE A 502 -19.43 12.49 2.84
C PHE A 502 -18.58 11.31 3.30
N THR A 503 -19.19 10.44 4.12
CA THR A 503 -18.53 9.21 4.59
C THR A 503 -18.16 8.26 3.45
N PHE A 504 -18.90 8.21 2.35
CA PHE A 504 -18.62 7.30 1.25
C PHE A 504 -17.26 7.57 0.56
N TYR A 505 -16.67 8.78 0.71
CA TYR A 505 -15.30 9.05 0.25
C TYR A 505 -14.26 8.10 0.86
N THR A 506 -14.61 7.43 1.95
CA THR A 506 -13.76 6.43 2.60
C THR A 506 -13.48 5.20 1.73
N VAL A 507 -14.27 4.93 0.68
CA VAL A 507 -14.00 3.85 -0.27
C VAL A 507 -12.60 3.96 -0.88
N ALA A 508 -12.08 5.18 -1.03
CA ALA A 508 -10.75 5.44 -1.55
C ALA A 508 -9.63 4.77 -0.71
N PHE A 509 -9.82 4.61 0.60
CA PHE A 509 -8.82 4.01 1.50
C PHE A 509 -9.32 2.81 2.32
N VAL A 510 -10.53 2.31 2.08
CA VAL A 510 -11.03 1.05 2.71
C VAL A 510 -10.04 -0.11 2.57
N PRO A 511 -9.31 -0.31 1.43
CA PRO A 511 -8.28 -1.34 1.35
C PRO A 511 -7.19 -1.18 2.44
N CYS A 512 -6.87 0.07 2.82
CA CYS A 512 -5.91 0.35 3.89
C CYS A 512 -6.49 0.07 5.27
N VAL A 513 -7.78 0.32 5.48
CA VAL A 513 -8.50 -0.03 6.73
C VAL A 513 -8.43 -1.54 6.97
N VAL A 514 -8.76 -2.33 5.96
CA VAL A 514 -8.68 -3.79 6.03
C VAL A 514 -7.24 -4.26 6.21
N LEU A 515 -6.29 -3.67 5.50
CA LEU A 515 -4.87 -4.06 5.60
C LEU A 515 -4.30 -3.81 7.00
N VAL A 516 -4.64 -2.69 7.63
CA VAL A 516 -4.26 -2.39 9.03
C VAL A 516 -4.79 -3.47 9.97
N LEU A 517 -6.08 -3.81 9.85
CA LEU A 517 -6.69 -4.85 10.67
C LEU A 517 -5.99 -6.21 10.50
N VAL A 518 -5.76 -6.61 9.25
CA VAL A 518 -5.13 -7.91 8.95
C VAL A 518 -3.66 -7.97 9.41
N LEU A 519 -2.90 -6.87 9.28
CA LEU A 519 -1.54 -6.81 9.82
C LEU A 519 -1.54 -6.94 11.35
N ALA A 520 -2.44 -6.25 12.05
CA ALA A 520 -2.57 -6.35 13.49
C ALA A 520 -2.96 -7.77 13.94
N LEU A 521 -3.95 -8.38 13.29
CA LEU A 521 -4.37 -9.76 13.54
C LEU A 521 -3.25 -10.76 13.26
N GLY A 522 -2.50 -10.56 12.17
CA GLY A 522 -1.33 -11.36 11.82
C GLY A 522 -0.23 -11.29 12.86
N MET A 523 0.04 -10.10 13.41
CA MET A 523 1.00 -9.92 14.51
C MET A 523 0.49 -10.51 15.82
N ALA A 524 -0.77 -10.30 16.17
CA ALA A 524 -1.38 -10.85 17.39
C ALA A 524 -1.39 -12.38 17.41
N SER A 525 -1.65 -13.00 16.25
CA SER A 525 -1.68 -14.46 16.09
C SER A 525 -0.32 -15.13 15.92
N GLY A 526 0.74 -14.32 15.66
CA GLY A 526 2.06 -14.87 15.31
C GLY A 526 2.16 -15.37 13.87
N LEU A 527 1.12 -15.18 13.04
CA LEU A 527 1.13 -15.55 11.62
C LEU A 527 1.92 -14.55 10.76
N LEU A 528 2.18 -13.36 11.27
CA LEU A 528 3.06 -12.37 10.68
C LEU A 528 4.37 -12.31 11.50
N PRO A 529 5.44 -12.96 11.05
CA PRO A 529 6.70 -12.91 11.77
C PRO A 529 7.30 -11.51 11.72
N PRO A 530 8.07 -11.11 12.75
CA PRO A 530 8.80 -9.86 12.74
C PRO A 530 9.87 -9.87 11.63
N LEU A 531 10.28 -8.68 11.22
CA LEU A 531 11.27 -8.54 10.14
C LEU A 531 12.66 -9.04 10.57
N PRO A 532 13.42 -9.65 9.67
CA PRO A 532 14.82 -10.00 9.91
C PRO A 532 15.62 -8.79 10.42
N GLY A 533 16.52 -8.99 11.38
CA GLY A 533 17.36 -7.94 11.93
C GLY A 533 16.66 -6.91 12.84
N SER A 534 15.33 -7.02 13.05
CA SER A 534 14.62 -6.13 13.97
C SER A 534 14.97 -6.41 15.44
N THR A 535 14.71 -5.43 16.33
CA THR A 535 14.97 -5.59 17.77
C THR A 535 14.17 -6.76 18.37
N SER A 536 12.91 -6.89 17.92
CA SER A 536 12.09 -8.05 18.26
C SER A 536 12.73 -9.33 17.78
N ALA A 537 13.39 -9.27 16.60
CA ALA A 537 14.14 -10.33 15.97
C ALA A 537 15.20 -10.85 16.91
N LYS A 538 16.06 -10.06 17.33
CA LYS A 538 17.20 -10.41 18.20
C LYS A 538 16.73 -10.94 19.56
N ALA A 539 15.75 -10.28 20.18
CA ALA A 539 15.20 -10.71 21.46
C ALA A 539 14.61 -12.12 21.41
N GLN A 540 14.06 -12.52 20.29
CA GLN A 540 13.51 -13.84 20.05
C GLN A 540 14.58 -14.92 20.00
N MET A 541 15.63 -14.69 19.23
CA MET A 541 16.74 -15.65 19.18
C MET A 541 17.43 -15.81 20.53
N GLU A 542 17.55 -14.70 21.25
CA GLU A 542 18.13 -14.76 22.58
C GLU A 542 17.28 -15.57 23.55
N ALA A 543 15.95 -15.41 23.50
CA ALA A 543 15.01 -16.19 24.28
C ALA A 543 15.01 -17.69 23.90
N LEU A 544 15.16 -18.01 22.60
CA LEU A 544 15.36 -19.38 22.12
C LEU A 544 16.68 -19.98 22.63
N ARG A 545 17.78 -19.21 22.51
CA ARG A 545 19.09 -19.66 23.02
C ARG A 545 19.11 -19.89 24.53
N ARG A 546 18.31 -19.13 25.28
CA ARG A 546 18.17 -19.28 26.74
C ARG A 546 17.19 -20.38 27.15
N GLY A 547 16.57 -21.10 26.20
CA GLY A 547 15.55 -22.10 26.50
C GLY A 547 14.25 -21.54 27.09
N GLN A 548 14.08 -20.20 27.07
CA GLN A 548 12.88 -19.53 27.58
C GLN A 548 11.68 -19.70 26.64
N ILE A 549 11.93 -20.10 25.38
CA ILE A 549 10.93 -20.46 24.39
C ILE A 549 11.38 -21.79 23.80
N GLY A 550 10.64 -22.85 24.05
CA GLY A 550 10.89 -24.14 23.42
C GLY A 550 10.33 -24.19 22.00
N PRO A 551 10.80 -25.16 21.19
CA PRO A 551 10.17 -25.48 19.92
C PRO A 551 8.76 -26.05 20.10
N ASP A 552 8.36 -26.35 21.32
CA ASP A 552 7.03 -26.87 21.65
C ASP A 552 5.96 -25.79 21.67
N ILE A 553 4.83 -26.14 21.08
CA ILE A 553 3.60 -25.34 21.04
C ILE A 553 3.00 -25.34 22.46
N ARG A 554 3.60 -24.63 23.40
CA ARG A 554 2.93 -24.41 24.69
C ARG A 554 1.98 -23.23 24.55
N PRO A 555 0.70 -23.42 24.92
CA PRO A 555 -0.22 -22.29 24.97
C PRO A 555 0.31 -21.28 25.97
N TRP A 556 0.31 -20.03 25.54
CA TRP A 556 0.68 -18.93 26.38
C TRP A 556 -0.22 -18.88 27.62
N ARG A 557 0.32 -19.07 28.80
CA ARG A 557 -0.42 -18.87 30.05
C ARG A 557 -0.32 -17.39 30.43
N GLY A 558 -1.38 -16.63 30.22
CA GLY A 558 -1.47 -15.25 30.68
C GLY A 558 -2.66 -14.50 30.10
N VAL A 559 -3.47 -13.94 30.96
CA VAL A 559 -4.73 -13.23 30.69
C VAL A 559 -4.49 -11.70 30.70
N GLY A 560 -5.32 -10.93 30.06
CA GLY A 560 -5.35 -9.47 30.12
C GLY A 560 -4.43 -8.80 29.10
N ALA A 561 -3.57 -7.86 29.52
CA ALA A 561 -2.68 -7.08 28.64
C ALA A 561 -1.80 -7.93 27.70
N ARG A 562 -1.71 -9.21 27.97
CA ARG A 562 -1.03 -10.21 27.14
C ARG A 562 -1.89 -10.72 25.98
N PHE A 563 -3.21 -10.55 26.04
CA PHE A 563 -4.15 -11.02 25.02
C PHE A 563 -3.92 -10.35 23.66
N LEU A 564 -3.69 -9.05 23.65
CA LEU A 564 -3.41 -8.27 22.45
C LEU A 564 -1.92 -8.09 22.18
N GLY A 565 -1.04 -8.71 22.95
CA GLY A 565 0.40 -8.54 22.79
C GLY A 565 0.96 -7.20 23.28
N PHE A 566 0.19 -6.38 23.99
CA PHE A 566 0.59 -5.09 24.54
C PHE A 566 1.32 -5.16 25.88
N GLY A 567 1.58 -6.35 26.41
CA GLY A 567 2.37 -6.53 27.62
C GLY A 567 3.88 -6.38 27.40
N PRO A 568 4.69 -6.41 28.51
CA PRO A 568 6.14 -6.29 28.42
C PRO A 568 6.82 -7.27 27.46
N GLN A 569 6.11 -8.26 26.99
CA GLN A 569 6.58 -9.29 26.05
C GLN A 569 6.35 -8.92 24.58
N PHE A 570 5.69 -7.79 24.29
CA PHE A 570 5.57 -7.30 22.92
C PHE A 570 6.94 -6.94 22.29
N GLY A 571 7.92 -6.64 23.10
CA GLY A 571 9.32 -6.48 22.68
C GLY A 571 10.15 -7.78 22.76
N ARG A 572 9.54 -8.89 23.20
CA ARG A 572 10.23 -10.18 23.41
C ARG A 572 9.75 -11.29 22.47
N THR A 573 8.98 -10.94 21.42
CA THR A 573 8.64 -11.92 20.40
C THR A 573 9.88 -12.28 19.60
N PRO A 574 10.16 -13.56 19.49
CA PRO A 574 11.39 -14.12 18.98
C PRO A 574 11.60 -13.90 17.48
N VAL A 575 12.80 -13.81 16.99
CA VAL A 575 13.20 -13.48 15.63
C VAL A 575 14.27 -14.39 15.11
N TRP A 576 14.16 -14.65 13.85
CA TRP A 576 15.20 -15.28 13.07
C TRP A 576 16.40 -14.33 12.86
N THR A 577 17.58 -14.73 13.30
CA THR A 577 18.87 -14.26 12.77
C THR A 577 19.51 -15.45 12.08
N PRO A 578 20.07 -15.29 10.89
CA PRO A 578 20.93 -16.34 10.35
C PRO A 578 22.05 -16.63 11.36
N PRO A 579 22.44 -17.90 11.51
CA PRO A 579 23.61 -18.22 12.33
C PRO A 579 24.80 -17.43 11.79
N VAL A 580 25.53 -16.79 12.69
CA VAL A 580 26.89 -16.37 12.39
C VAL A 580 27.64 -17.67 12.14
N VAL A 581 27.98 -17.94 10.91
CA VAL A 581 28.93 -19.02 10.58
C VAL A 581 30.23 -18.55 11.13
N GLU A 582 30.64 -19.07 12.27
CA GLU A 582 32.06 -19.07 12.65
C GLU A 582 32.76 -19.90 11.57
N THR A 583 33.31 -19.22 10.58
CA THR A 583 34.17 -19.83 9.58
C THR A 583 35.50 -20.15 10.28
N ASP A 584 35.71 -21.42 10.50
CA ASP A 584 37.05 -21.96 10.80
C ASP A 584 37.98 -21.58 9.61
N PRO A 585 39.12 -20.89 9.84
CA PRO A 585 39.93 -20.32 8.74
C PRO A 585 40.61 -21.34 7.84
N GLY A 586 40.34 -22.64 7.98
CA GLY A 586 41.07 -23.73 7.37
C GLY A 586 40.54 -24.38 6.10
N MET A 587 39.34 -24.06 5.64
CA MET A 587 38.73 -24.91 4.60
C MET A 587 37.92 -24.13 3.55
N TYR A 588 38.60 -23.54 2.56
CA TYR A 588 38.04 -23.41 1.19
C TYR A 588 39.16 -23.01 0.20
N ARG A 589 39.74 -24.02 -0.44
CA ARG A 589 40.35 -23.86 -1.74
C ARG A 589 39.36 -24.33 -2.81
N ILE A 590 38.73 -23.42 -3.51
CA ILE A 590 37.99 -23.76 -4.70
C ILE A 590 38.90 -23.53 -5.89
N SER A 591 39.22 -24.63 -6.56
CA SER A 591 39.88 -24.66 -7.87
C SER A 591 38.84 -24.28 -8.94
N THR A 592 39.08 -23.18 -9.63
CA THR A 592 38.38 -22.84 -10.87
C THR A 592 39.06 -23.57 -12.03
N THR A 593 38.38 -24.51 -12.64
CA THR A 593 38.66 -24.95 -14.00
C THR A 593 37.41 -24.82 -14.83
N SER A 594 37.52 -23.90 -15.79
CA SER A 594 36.61 -23.78 -16.93
C SER A 594 36.83 -24.93 -17.90
N THR A 595 35.77 -25.56 -18.39
CA THR A 595 35.75 -26.18 -19.72
C THR A 595 34.33 -26.12 -20.26
N ASP A 596 34.25 -25.51 -21.43
CA ASP A 596 33.15 -25.57 -22.37
C ASP A 596 32.99 -27.01 -22.90
N ALA A 597 31.78 -27.41 -23.21
CA ALA A 597 31.44 -28.13 -24.43
C ALA A 597 29.98 -28.60 -24.46
N ASP A 598 29.45 -28.36 -25.58
CA ASP A 598 28.21 -28.64 -26.26
C ASP A 598 27.64 -30.06 -26.16
N ASP A 599 26.32 -30.08 -26.43
CA ASP A 599 25.53 -30.99 -27.26
C ASP A 599 24.97 -32.32 -26.69
N ASP A 600 23.72 -32.45 -27.00
CA ASP A 600 22.90 -33.54 -27.55
C ASP A 600 21.86 -34.22 -26.69
N LEU A 601 20.69 -34.11 -27.26
CA LEU A 601 19.44 -34.90 -27.23
C LEU A 601 19.60 -36.41 -26.93
N GLU A 602 18.76 -36.99 -26.08
CA GLU A 602 17.77 -37.98 -26.51
C GLU A 602 16.92 -38.57 -25.36
N SER A 603 15.76 -38.97 -25.76
CA SER A 603 14.62 -39.54 -25.08
C SER A 603 14.88 -40.87 -24.33
N GLY A 604 14.10 -41.13 -23.29
CA GLY A 604 13.92 -42.49 -22.78
C GLY A 604 13.20 -42.61 -21.43
N SER A 605 12.05 -43.12 -21.50
CA SER A 605 11.07 -43.70 -20.58
C SER A 605 11.55 -44.30 -19.24
N ASP A 606 10.64 -44.14 -18.26
CA ASP A 606 10.26 -45.03 -17.17
C ASP A 606 11.31 -45.63 -16.23
N ALA A 607 11.23 -45.29 -14.97
CA ALA A 607 11.01 -46.21 -13.86
C ALA A 607 11.06 -45.49 -12.50
N SER A 608 10.03 -45.67 -11.70
CA SER A 608 9.91 -45.32 -10.30
C SER A 608 10.90 -46.11 -9.43
N VAL A 609 11.89 -45.43 -8.86
CA VAL A 609 12.62 -45.93 -7.69
C VAL A 609 12.76 -44.78 -6.71
N THR A 610 12.09 -44.89 -5.60
CA THR A 610 12.26 -43.98 -4.45
C THR A 610 13.59 -44.29 -3.78
N ASP A 611 14.57 -43.40 -3.96
CA ASP A 611 15.86 -43.47 -3.29
C ASP A 611 15.75 -42.86 -1.87
N PRO A 612 15.97 -43.61 -0.80
CA PRO A 612 15.95 -43.14 0.56
C PRO A 612 17.02 -42.05 0.86
N ARG A 613 17.99 -41.88 -0.04
CA ARG A 613 19.06 -40.86 0.11
C ARG A 613 18.62 -39.45 -0.27
N ALA A 614 17.58 -39.32 -1.09
CA ALA A 614 17.04 -38.02 -1.48
C ALA A 614 16.42 -37.25 -0.31
N ASP A 615 15.86 -37.97 0.66
CA ASP A 615 15.23 -37.38 1.85
C ASP A 615 16.25 -36.80 2.85
N ALA A 616 17.41 -37.46 2.98
CA ALA A 616 18.51 -37.02 3.85
C ALA A 616 19.17 -35.74 3.29
N THR A 617 19.34 -35.64 2.00
CA THR A 617 19.92 -34.44 1.34
C THR A 617 19.00 -33.25 1.39
N GLN A 618 17.67 -33.45 1.27
CA GLN A 618 16.69 -32.37 1.43
C GLN A 618 16.62 -31.87 2.87
N GLN A 619 16.73 -32.73 3.86
CA GLN A 619 16.77 -32.34 5.29
C GLN A 619 18.06 -31.59 5.64
N GLN A 620 19.18 -31.99 5.08
CA GLN A 620 20.48 -31.32 5.28
C GLN A 620 20.49 -29.93 4.63
N THR A 621 19.95 -29.80 3.43
CA THR A 621 19.77 -28.51 2.74
C THR A 621 18.81 -27.59 3.50
N TYR A 622 17.75 -28.14 4.10
CA TYR A 622 16.82 -27.34 4.94
C TYR A 622 17.49 -26.84 6.22
N LYS A 623 18.33 -27.63 6.84
CA LYS A 623 19.11 -27.27 8.02
C LYS A 623 20.14 -26.17 7.72
N GLU A 624 20.81 -26.28 6.58
CA GLU A 624 21.79 -25.28 6.12
C GLU A 624 21.15 -23.96 5.67
N LEU A 625 19.96 -24.02 5.04
CA LEU A 625 19.24 -22.85 4.52
C LEU A 625 18.42 -22.10 5.57
N THR A 626 17.95 -22.77 6.60
CA THR A 626 17.05 -22.15 7.59
C THR A 626 17.72 -21.83 8.92
N GLY A 627 18.87 -22.43 9.21
CA GLY A 627 19.56 -22.27 10.51
C GLY A 627 18.77 -22.80 11.72
N TYR A 628 17.67 -23.55 11.47
CA TYR A 628 16.95 -24.21 12.55
C TYR A 628 17.65 -25.54 12.91
N PRO A 629 17.83 -25.81 14.21
CA PRO A 629 18.26 -27.14 14.65
C PRO A 629 17.24 -28.17 14.23
N ASP A 630 17.69 -29.32 13.80
CA ASP A 630 16.86 -30.46 13.42
C ASP A 630 16.01 -30.91 14.62
N LEU A 631 14.71 -30.77 14.49
CA LEU A 631 13.74 -31.10 15.52
C LEU A 631 13.07 -32.46 15.28
N SER A 632 13.70 -33.32 14.49
CA SER A 632 13.30 -34.70 14.38
C SER A 632 13.58 -35.41 15.74
N PRO A 633 12.64 -36.19 16.27
CA PRO A 633 12.89 -36.92 17.51
C PRO A 633 13.98 -37.97 17.29
N SER A 634 15.14 -37.76 17.88
CA SER A 634 16.17 -38.79 17.95
C SER A 634 15.63 -39.98 18.77
N SER A 635 15.68 -41.18 18.20
CA SER A 635 15.48 -42.43 18.90
C SER A 635 16.68 -42.66 19.85
N GLY A 636 16.68 -42.00 20.96
CA GLY A 636 17.60 -42.23 22.06
C GLY A 636 16.91 -42.98 23.18
N THR A 637 17.40 -44.16 23.51
CA THR A 637 17.02 -44.98 24.66
C THR A 637 17.05 -44.16 25.93
N ALA A 638 15.90 -43.89 26.52
CA ALA A 638 15.78 -43.14 27.76
C ALA A 638 15.93 -44.08 28.95
N THR A 639 16.84 -43.78 29.84
CA THR A 639 16.82 -44.17 31.24
C THR A 639 15.74 -43.39 31.98
N PRO A 640 14.95 -43.98 32.88
CA PRO A 640 13.84 -43.29 33.52
C PRO A 640 14.32 -42.39 34.68
N ALA A 641 14.06 -41.12 34.60
CA ALA A 641 14.15 -40.18 35.70
C ALA A 641 12.85 -39.40 35.88
N SER A 642 12.22 -39.61 37.00
CA SER A 642 11.26 -38.82 37.78
C SER A 642 10.08 -38.11 37.08
N SER A 643 8.92 -38.57 37.48
CA SER A 643 7.58 -38.02 37.39
C SER A 643 7.50 -36.50 37.52
N ASP A 644 7.12 -35.83 36.46
CA ASP A 644 6.41 -34.56 36.49
C ASP A 644 5.24 -34.66 35.49
N ASP A 645 4.04 -34.60 36.01
CA ASP A 645 2.77 -34.84 35.32
C ASP A 645 2.46 -33.76 34.28
N GLY A 646 3.06 -33.89 33.13
CA GLY A 646 2.69 -33.15 31.93
C GLY A 646 1.75 -33.99 31.06
N ALA A 647 0.46 -33.80 31.17
CA ALA A 647 -0.54 -34.50 30.35
C ALA A 647 -0.19 -34.34 28.84
N PRO A 648 -0.20 -35.45 28.05
CA PRO A 648 0.11 -35.38 26.60
C PRO A 648 -0.94 -34.53 25.90
N GLN A 649 -0.47 -33.52 25.16
CA GLN A 649 -1.36 -32.68 24.33
C GLN A 649 -2.11 -33.53 23.29
N PRO A 650 -3.41 -33.30 23.06
CA PRO A 650 -4.19 -34.08 22.12
C PRO A 650 -3.62 -33.98 20.72
N ALA A 651 -3.43 -35.09 20.06
CA ALA A 651 -2.83 -35.24 18.73
C ALA A 651 -3.49 -34.35 17.64
N GLY A 652 -4.75 -33.99 17.83
CA GLY A 652 -5.48 -33.07 16.95
C GLY A 652 -4.90 -31.66 16.91
N ARG A 653 -4.38 -31.15 18.04
CA ARG A 653 -3.82 -29.80 18.12
C ARG A 653 -2.50 -29.65 17.38
N ARG A 654 -1.63 -30.68 17.43
CA ARG A 654 -0.39 -30.71 16.65
C ARG A 654 -0.66 -30.69 15.14
N ARG A 655 -1.69 -31.41 14.68
CA ARG A 655 -2.10 -31.42 13.27
C ARG A 655 -2.65 -30.06 12.80
N ALA A 656 -3.44 -29.38 13.63
CA ALA A 656 -3.99 -28.06 13.31
C ALA A 656 -2.88 -27.00 13.16
N TRP A 657 -1.88 -26.99 14.06
CA TRP A 657 -0.76 -26.04 13.95
C TRP A 657 0.15 -26.34 12.76
N ALA A 658 0.40 -27.59 12.45
CA ALA A 658 1.14 -27.99 11.24
C ALA A 658 0.41 -27.53 9.97
N PHE A 659 -0.93 -27.67 9.94
CA PHE A 659 -1.74 -27.13 8.85
C PHE A 659 -1.60 -25.60 8.72
N LEU A 660 -1.76 -24.84 9.80
CA LEU A 660 -1.61 -23.38 9.78
C LEU A 660 -0.20 -22.95 9.37
N SER A 661 0.84 -23.62 9.84
CA SER A 661 2.23 -23.36 9.45
C SER A 661 2.41 -23.51 7.94
N ASN A 662 1.85 -24.56 7.34
CA ASN A 662 1.89 -24.79 5.89
C ASN A 662 1.17 -23.70 5.08
N TRP A 663 0.18 -23.00 5.68
CA TRP A 663 -0.59 -21.93 5.03
C TRP A 663 -0.07 -20.53 5.32
N THR A 664 0.88 -20.36 6.23
CA THR A 664 1.34 -19.05 6.67
C THR A 664 2.84 -18.86 6.61
N MET A 665 3.61 -19.91 6.37
CA MET A 665 5.08 -19.94 6.52
C MET A 665 5.54 -19.52 7.93
N ALA A 666 4.64 -19.34 8.88
CA ALA A 666 5.01 -19.06 10.27
C ALA A 666 5.44 -20.36 10.95
N PRO A 667 6.55 -20.36 11.69
CA PRO A 667 6.92 -21.51 12.50
C PRO A 667 5.83 -21.83 13.53
N THR A 668 5.56 -23.10 13.74
CA THR A 668 4.47 -23.55 14.65
C THR A 668 4.57 -22.97 16.06
N TRP A 669 5.79 -22.77 16.55
CA TRP A 669 6.08 -22.21 17.87
C TRP A 669 5.76 -20.70 18.01
N GLN A 670 5.58 -19.98 16.91
CA GLN A 670 5.15 -18.57 16.91
C GLN A 670 3.63 -18.41 16.97
N ILE A 671 2.87 -19.42 16.57
CA ILE A 671 1.42 -19.35 16.47
C ILE A 671 0.80 -19.29 17.87
N ARG A 672 -0.04 -18.28 18.08
CA ARG A 672 -0.73 -18.01 19.35
C ARG A 672 -2.20 -18.37 19.25
N THR A 673 -2.68 -19.20 20.13
CA THR A 673 -4.08 -19.65 20.17
C THR A 673 -5.05 -18.47 20.27
N GLU A 674 -4.75 -17.55 21.19
CA GLU A 674 -5.59 -16.38 21.45
C GLU A 674 -5.72 -15.49 20.20
N GLY A 675 -4.62 -15.30 19.46
CA GLY A 675 -4.64 -14.55 18.22
C GLY A 675 -5.40 -15.25 17.09
N ILE A 676 -5.34 -16.59 17.02
CA ILE A 676 -6.15 -17.36 16.08
C ILE A 676 -7.63 -17.27 16.45
N CYS A 677 -7.98 -17.41 17.74
CA CYS A 677 -9.35 -17.22 18.21
C CYS A 677 -9.86 -15.81 17.87
N LEU A 678 -9.02 -14.78 18.00
CA LEU A 678 -9.36 -13.41 17.62
C LEU A 678 -9.63 -13.28 16.12
N ILE A 679 -8.79 -13.88 15.26
CA ILE A 679 -9.04 -13.92 13.80
C ILE A 679 -10.39 -14.56 13.50
N ILE A 680 -10.66 -15.72 14.10
CA ILE A 680 -11.92 -16.45 13.90
C ILE A 680 -13.10 -15.60 14.37
N ALA A 681 -13.02 -15.03 15.57
CA ALA A 681 -14.08 -14.20 16.15
C ALA A 681 -14.38 -12.98 15.28
N VAL A 682 -13.36 -12.21 14.89
CA VAL A 682 -13.52 -11.04 14.01
C VAL A 682 -14.10 -11.45 12.65
N THR A 683 -13.65 -12.57 12.08
CA THR A 683 -14.16 -13.04 10.79
C THR A 683 -15.63 -13.46 10.88
N LEU A 684 -16.01 -14.24 11.88
CA LEU A 684 -17.39 -14.67 12.08
C LEU A 684 -18.32 -13.50 12.35
N LEU A 685 -17.91 -12.57 13.22
CA LEU A 685 -18.69 -11.35 13.52
C LEU A 685 -18.81 -10.45 12.28
N ALA A 686 -17.74 -10.31 11.48
CA ALA A 686 -17.80 -9.54 10.23
C ALA A 686 -18.73 -10.19 9.19
N CYS A 687 -18.73 -11.53 9.08
CA CYS A 687 -19.68 -12.26 8.23
C CYS A 687 -21.13 -12.10 8.72
N ALA A 688 -21.36 -12.19 10.03
CA ALA A 688 -22.67 -11.98 10.62
C ALA A 688 -23.17 -10.55 10.39
N ALA A 689 -22.31 -9.55 10.59
CA ALA A 689 -22.59 -8.15 10.29
C ALA A 689 -22.90 -7.93 8.81
N ALA A 690 -22.15 -8.56 7.90
CA ALA A 690 -22.42 -8.49 6.48
C ALA A 690 -23.79 -9.10 6.13
N ALA A 691 -24.15 -10.23 6.69
CA ALA A 691 -25.46 -10.82 6.49
C ALA A 691 -26.59 -9.93 7.05
N PHE A 692 -26.34 -9.31 8.22
CA PHE A 692 -27.30 -8.40 8.86
C PHE A 692 -27.58 -7.17 7.98
N TRP A 693 -26.58 -6.47 7.42
CA TRP A 693 -26.79 -5.30 6.59
C TRP A 693 -26.97 -5.59 5.11
N TRP A 694 -26.86 -6.83 4.66
CA TRP A 694 -26.99 -7.21 3.25
C TRP A 694 -28.25 -6.65 2.57
N PRO A 695 -29.47 -6.73 3.18
CA PRO A 695 -30.67 -6.16 2.57
C PRO A 695 -30.58 -4.65 2.36
N ILE A 696 -29.96 -3.93 3.28
CA ILE A 696 -29.76 -2.47 3.22
C ILE A 696 -28.71 -2.09 2.17
N TRP A 697 -27.63 -2.87 2.05
CA TRP A 697 -26.58 -2.60 1.06
C TRP A 697 -27.02 -2.89 -0.38
N THR A 698 -28.01 -3.76 -0.56
CA THR A 698 -28.47 -4.21 -1.88
C THR A 698 -29.82 -3.67 -2.30
N GLY A 699 -30.47 -2.88 -1.44
CA GLY A 699 -31.77 -2.25 -1.74
C GLY A 699 -32.92 -3.23 -1.80
N GLN A 700 -32.90 -4.30 -1.00
CA GLN A 700 -34.01 -5.24 -0.91
C GLN A 700 -35.25 -4.56 -0.32
N THR A 701 -36.42 -5.02 -0.73
CA THR A 701 -37.67 -4.60 -0.10
C THR A 701 -37.75 -5.14 1.30
N VAL A 702 -37.84 -4.23 2.26
CA VAL A 702 -37.91 -4.56 3.70
C VAL A 702 -39.01 -3.75 4.37
N SER A 703 -39.47 -4.18 5.54
CA SER A 703 -40.39 -3.36 6.32
C SER A 703 -39.65 -2.14 6.91
N ARG A 704 -40.39 -1.07 7.18
CA ARG A 704 -39.84 0.13 7.79
C ARG A 704 -39.27 -0.15 9.17
N SER A 705 -39.93 -1.02 9.95
CA SER A 705 -39.43 -1.43 11.26
C SER A 705 -38.12 -2.23 11.16
N PHE A 706 -38.02 -3.12 10.18
CA PHE A 706 -36.76 -3.83 9.89
C PHE A 706 -35.62 -2.83 9.60
N TRP A 707 -35.87 -1.86 8.73
CA TRP A 707 -34.86 -0.85 8.40
C TRP A 707 -34.43 -0.03 9.62
N ILE A 708 -35.40 0.42 10.46
CA ILE A 708 -35.10 1.17 11.70
C ILE A 708 -34.18 0.37 12.62
N HIS A 709 -34.44 -0.93 12.81
CA HIS A 709 -33.61 -1.79 13.66
C HIS A 709 -32.18 -2.01 13.13
N HIS A 710 -31.95 -1.77 11.84
CA HIS A 710 -30.62 -1.81 11.23
C HIS A 710 -29.85 -0.48 11.35
N MET A 711 -30.52 0.61 11.75
CA MET A 711 -29.91 1.92 12.01
C MET A 711 -29.49 1.98 13.48
N LEU A 712 -28.31 1.43 13.80
CA LEU A 712 -27.83 1.27 15.19
C LEU A 712 -27.51 2.60 15.89
N LEU A 713 -27.23 3.65 15.14
CA LEU A 713 -26.96 4.98 15.68
C LEU A 713 -28.07 5.94 15.24
N SER A 714 -28.55 6.80 16.15
CA SER A 714 -29.53 7.83 15.81
C SER A 714 -29.08 8.77 14.68
N SER A 715 -27.78 8.92 14.51
CA SER A 715 -27.19 9.72 13.44
C SER A 715 -27.24 9.03 12.05
N TRP A 716 -27.68 7.78 11.98
CA TRP A 716 -27.84 7.05 10.70
C TRP A 716 -29.19 7.27 10.02
N VAL A 717 -30.12 7.84 10.76
CA VAL A 717 -31.50 8.16 10.32
C VAL A 717 -31.58 9.58 9.75
#